data_2fc800735f0a785ff5727a7d15cb5152
#
_entry.id   2fc800735f0a785ff5727a7d15cb5152
#
_cell.length_a   1.000
_cell.length_b   1.000
_cell.length_c   1.000
_cell.angle_alpha   90.00
_cell.angle_beta   90.00
_cell.angle_gamma   90.00
#
_symmetry.space_group_name_H-M   'P 1'
#
loop_
_entity.id
_entity.type
_entity.pdbx_description
1 polymer ?
#
loop_
_entity_poly.entity_id
_entity_poly.type
_entity_poly.pdbx_seq_one_letter_code
_entity_poly.pdbx_strand_id
1 'polypeptide(L)'
;MTLRPRTLFFAIALIGSTPTLAHAAKLVSVAVLDRDYLVVQVLDGEVAHEPEKVTRYTPELSTTAATLVTSWTVTSSADAGYAGAGKNPTAVSRKTKMSGQSQGAWVSSDYSYEYTYQHSIYLKLPTSLQQGSAYTLGIAAATNLDKTSMPFTFDVYSTPSEAVHVNLVGYTPEAAHKSADLYHWMGDGGARDYTSFVGNKVYVYDVTNKQSTQVGTVAFWKPSGADVGGYNIFRSSVWTADLSTITTPGTYRLVVDGVGASQDFQIAPGIYADPFRVAVRGFFYMRMGQNNDAKLTPAPRTPLYIPGTSPANTTVYLTTMNIWNPQFSTFAGGGDPWDAPNSWAAFRPAGNPTNPNATGGHADAADSDRHIGHVPIIYDMLLPYILTKGALADDDTGIAESGNGIPDILDEARYEVDYWLRLRDGTGYGSGVTNPNTNNELFQAGPAAISAWANAANTAMLADAFRIAGNTTLSDQYKASAVEAWGVASAYADPMLDQTIAAAGRGRDLKMMAAAFLYNITGDQQYEAVIQTESLCTTANSAILNGTTSQIWGTAGYLMPPQPIHFQTLWNNMKASVIAQAKSKETGNIDKRPSRRATDETEMYFRTIQNVHHTLIAHAVTTDATDKALFHKALALEADWSLGRNPLNMIEMGTAYTGLAAKRSVNYMYTWGSADNLPGVAPGQTPYLNLDDWSTMIMSKPSALYAGSYPADFKNTWPIGEGYFDTPFVWAHSEYTPQQTMRGKMALYGYLYGINHGSGATGGAGGSGGTSGSGGASGSGGASGGGGAPGSGGASGRGGASGGGGSMGRGGTIGAGGVSPAGGSAGSGGASAGGGSTGRGGTIGAGGVSPAGGSATGGDVLGTGGEVGGSTAGAGGIPAAGGDGTGGMAGSGGGTRTDAQASGCACATHPGRPVGPVSWLAVPALLLWRRRNRHKSESISLRPKPPSPSYP
;
A
#
# COMPACT_ATOMS: atom_id res chain seq x y z
N MET A 1 -30.38 53.57 59.36
CA MET A 1 -29.21 53.21 58.58
C MET A 1 -29.66 52.83 57.18
N THR A 2 -29.46 53.69 56.28
CA THR A 2 -30.00 53.74 54.90
C THR A 2 -29.17 52.88 53.93
N LEU A 3 -29.74 51.91 53.29
CA LEU A 3 -29.13 51.21 52.22
C LEU A 3 -29.43 51.91 50.89
N ARG A 4 -28.41 52.29 50.17
CA ARG A 4 -28.49 52.79 48.78
C ARG A 4 -28.50 51.64 47.77
N PRO A 5 -29.33 51.66 46.72
CA PRO A 5 -29.26 50.67 45.64
C PRO A 5 -28.12 51.02 44.66
N ARG A 6 -27.29 50.02 44.32
CA ARG A 6 -26.32 50.10 43.23
C ARG A 6 -27.00 49.68 41.93
N THR A 7 -27.09 50.61 41.03
CA THR A 7 -27.53 50.40 39.64
C THR A 7 -26.43 49.63 38.87
N LEU A 8 -26.75 48.42 38.38
CA LEU A 8 -25.91 47.62 37.53
C LEU A 8 -26.19 48.01 36.08
N PHE A 9 -25.25 48.65 35.42
CA PHE A 9 -25.26 48.86 33.96
C PHE A 9 -24.88 47.57 33.28
N PHE A 10 -25.81 46.94 32.56
CA PHE A 10 -25.52 45.91 31.58
C PHE A 10 -25.03 46.61 30.31
N ALA A 11 -23.72 46.48 30.01
CA ALA A 11 -23.20 46.80 28.69
C ALA A 11 -23.48 45.62 27.79
N ILE A 12 -24.45 45.76 26.88
CA ILE A 12 -24.64 44.85 25.78
C ILE A 12 -23.50 45.07 24.81
N ALA A 13 -22.51 44.20 24.82
CA ALA A 13 -21.53 44.15 23.77
C ALA A 13 -22.24 43.61 22.50
N LEU A 14 -22.51 44.49 21.55
CA LEU A 14 -22.77 44.07 20.19
C LEU A 14 -21.51 43.37 19.67
N ILE A 15 -21.52 42.06 19.70
CA ILE A 15 -20.55 41.27 18.90
C ILE A 15 -20.98 41.48 17.45
N GLY A 16 -20.39 42.46 16.81
CA GLY A 16 -20.46 42.63 15.38
C GLY A 16 -19.85 41.38 14.76
N SER A 17 -20.67 40.52 14.19
CA SER A 17 -20.22 39.51 13.24
C SER A 17 -19.49 40.26 12.12
N THR A 18 -18.17 40.22 12.15
CA THR A 18 -17.40 40.62 10.95
C THR A 18 -17.91 39.74 9.83
N PRO A 19 -18.38 40.35 8.72
CA PRO A 19 -18.73 39.55 7.55
C PRO A 19 -17.46 38.80 7.16
N THR A 20 -17.48 37.48 7.20
CA THR A 20 -16.51 36.67 6.51
C THR A 20 -16.51 37.14 5.07
N LEU A 21 -15.45 37.80 4.62
CA LEU A 21 -15.28 38.18 3.24
C LEU A 21 -15.46 36.89 2.41
N ALA A 22 -16.51 36.89 1.61
CA ALA A 22 -16.73 35.80 0.66
C ALA A 22 -15.54 35.80 -0.31
N HIS A 23 -14.73 34.78 -0.26
CA HIS A 23 -13.59 34.64 -1.16
C HIS A 23 -14.06 33.93 -2.42
N ALA A 24 -13.77 34.51 -3.58
CA ALA A 24 -13.96 33.86 -4.88
C ALA A 24 -13.15 32.56 -4.98
N ALA A 25 -13.48 31.70 -5.94
CA ALA A 25 -12.74 30.47 -6.18
C ALA A 25 -11.23 30.74 -6.27
N LYS A 26 -10.46 29.97 -5.53
CA LYS A 26 -9.03 30.21 -5.29
C LYS A 26 -8.15 29.69 -6.41
N LEU A 27 -7.45 30.55 -7.11
CA LEU A 27 -6.38 30.17 -8.02
C LEU A 27 -5.16 29.69 -7.22
N VAL A 28 -4.91 28.38 -7.23
CA VAL A 28 -3.78 27.77 -6.50
C VAL A 28 -2.48 27.94 -7.27
N SER A 29 -2.47 27.52 -8.52
CA SER A 29 -1.26 27.54 -9.36
C SER A 29 -1.58 27.59 -10.85
N VAL A 30 -0.60 28.09 -11.61
CA VAL A 30 -0.49 27.86 -13.04
C VAL A 30 0.80 27.06 -13.24
N ALA A 31 0.66 25.82 -13.66
CA ALA A 31 1.77 24.90 -13.91
C ALA A 31 1.89 24.62 -15.42
N VAL A 32 3.08 24.27 -15.85
CA VAL A 32 3.33 23.83 -17.22
C VAL A 32 3.27 22.31 -17.25
N LEU A 33 2.36 21.74 -18.04
CA LEU A 33 2.31 20.31 -18.29
C LEU A 33 3.40 19.90 -19.27
N ASP A 34 3.50 20.64 -20.37
CA ASP A 34 4.57 20.58 -21.37
C ASP A 34 4.56 21.89 -22.18
N ARG A 35 5.48 22.04 -23.13
CA ARG A 35 5.59 23.27 -23.94
C ARG A 35 4.30 23.68 -24.64
N ASP A 36 3.33 22.76 -24.82
CA ASP A 36 2.10 22.98 -25.56
C ASP A 36 0.86 23.11 -24.67
N TYR A 37 0.99 22.84 -23.35
CA TYR A 37 -0.13 22.82 -22.41
C TYR A 37 0.21 23.44 -21.05
N LEU A 38 -0.71 24.26 -20.56
CA LEU A 38 -0.74 24.71 -19.16
C LEU A 38 -1.81 23.95 -18.39
N VAL A 39 -1.62 23.84 -17.08
CA VAL A 39 -2.60 23.35 -16.11
C VAL A 39 -2.85 24.45 -15.06
N VAL A 40 -4.11 24.87 -14.93
CA VAL A 40 -4.55 25.84 -13.93
C VAL A 40 -5.26 25.07 -12.82
N GLN A 41 -4.73 25.13 -11.60
CA GLN A 41 -5.30 24.48 -10.42
C GLN A 41 -6.16 25.46 -9.64
N VAL A 42 -7.42 25.08 -9.38
CA VAL A 42 -8.39 25.91 -8.68
C VAL A 42 -9.07 25.11 -7.58
N LEU A 43 -9.26 25.73 -6.41
CA LEU A 43 -10.10 25.21 -5.33
C LEU A 43 -11.37 26.07 -5.22
N ASP A 44 -12.51 25.42 -4.96
CA ASP A 44 -13.80 26.08 -4.75
C ASP A 44 -14.21 26.15 -3.27
N GLY A 45 -13.36 25.71 -2.39
CA GLY A 45 -13.55 25.74 -0.95
C GLY A 45 -12.43 25.03 -0.19
N GLU A 46 -12.53 25.05 1.12
CA GLU A 46 -11.61 24.39 2.04
C GLU A 46 -12.37 23.74 3.19
N VAL A 47 -11.77 22.73 3.82
CA VAL A 47 -12.27 22.08 5.02
C VAL A 47 -11.57 22.69 6.23
N ALA A 48 -12.35 23.29 7.14
CA ALA A 48 -11.87 23.59 8.49
C ALA A 48 -12.07 22.34 9.34
N HIS A 49 -11.04 21.94 10.09
CA HIS A 49 -11.06 20.70 10.84
C HIS A 49 -11.56 20.86 12.28
N GLU A 50 -11.50 22.10 12.82
CA GLU A 50 -12.02 22.40 14.16
C GLU A 50 -12.78 23.74 14.20
N PRO A 51 -14.11 23.70 14.32
CA PRO A 51 -15.02 22.54 14.12
C PRO A 51 -15.01 22.09 12.67
N GLU A 52 -15.24 20.79 12.44
CA GLU A 52 -15.28 20.26 11.10
C GLU A 52 -16.38 20.93 10.26
N LYS A 53 -15.97 21.63 9.24
CA LYS A 53 -16.85 22.43 8.40
C LYS A 53 -16.24 22.67 7.03
N VAL A 54 -17.04 22.56 5.97
CA VAL A 54 -16.69 23.09 4.66
C VAL A 54 -16.93 24.60 4.63
N THR A 55 -15.94 25.34 4.19
CA THR A 55 -16.06 26.74 3.80
C THR A 55 -16.01 26.82 2.29
N ARG A 56 -17.17 27.05 1.67
CA ARG A 56 -17.26 27.24 0.22
C ARG A 56 -16.80 28.66 -0.14
N TYR A 57 -16.06 28.76 -1.23
CA TYR A 57 -15.71 30.05 -1.79
C TYR A 57 -16.88 30.61 -2.62
N THR A 58 -17.18 31.88 -2.46
CA THR A 58 -18.30 32.52 -3.14
C THR A 58 -17.85 33.85 -3.78
N PRO A 59 -18.04 34.01 -5.09
CA PRO A 59 -18.65 33.05 -6.02
C PRO A 59 -17.74 31.84 -6.31
N GLU A 60 -18.37 30.69 -6.56
CA GLU A 60 -17.67 29.47 -7.01
C GLU A 60 -17.10 29.68 -8.41
N LEU A 61 -16.17 28.79 -8.82
CA LEU A 61 -15.68 28.79 -10.20
C LEU A 61 -16.83 28.71 -11.21
N SER A 62 -16.92 29.69 -12.09
CA SER A 62 -17.78 29.57 -13.26
C SER A 62 -17.17 28.57 -14.24
N THR A 63 -17.53 27.28 -14.12
CA THR A 63 -16.99 26.25 -15.02
C THR A 63 -17.33 26.50 -16.49
N THR A 64 -18.47 27.12 -16.78
CA THR A 64 -18.85 27.54 -18.13
C THR A 64 -17.87 28.57 -18.66
N ALA A 65 -17.58 29.64 -17.91
CA ALA A 65 -16.63 30.66 -18.33
C ALA A 65 -15.20 30.09 -18.38
N ALA A 66 -14.81 29.27 -17.40
CA ALA A 66 -13.46 28.68 -17.30
C ALA A 66 -13.12 27.74 -18.48
N THR A 67 -14.11 27.17 -19.16
CA THR A 67 -13.90 26.34 -20.35
C THR A 67 -13.92 27.11 -21.69
N LEU A 68 -14.12 28.41 -21.65
CA LEU A 68 -14.01 29.25 -22.86
C LEU A 68 -12.54 29.62 -23.12
N VAL A 69 -12.09 29.48 -24.34
CA VAL A 69 -10.73 29.90 -24.75
C VAL A 69 -10.51 31.41 -24.55
N THR A 70 -11.55 32.24 -24.71
CA THR A 70 -11.49 33.68 -24.51
C THR A 70 -11.32 34.13 -23.05
N SER A 71 -11.49 33.24 -22.11
CA SER A 71 -11.30 33.56 -20.71
C SER A 71 -9.81 33.55 -20.26
N TRP A 72 -8.94 33.14 -21.16
CA TRP A 72 -7.51 32.97 -20.89
C TRP A 72 -6.67 33.69 -21.94
N THR A 73 -5.64 34.38 -21.50
CA THR A 73 -4.70 35.05 -22.42
C THR A 73 -3.28 34.87 -21.91
N VAL A 74 -2.41 34.31 -22.71
CA VAL A 74 -0.97 34.17 -22.37
C VAL A 74 -0.23 35.33 -23.05
N THR A 75 0.58 36.05 -22.27
CA THR A 75 1.43 37.15 -22.74
C THR A 75 2.89 36.88 -22.33
N SER A 76 3.82 37.38 -23.14
CA SER A 76 5.25 37.37 -22.81
C SER A 76 5.95 38.54 -23.54
N SER A 77 6.93 39.14 -22.85
CA SER A 77 7.87 40.06 -23.48
C SER A 77 9.14 39.36 -23.95
N ALA A 78 9.36 38.13 -23.48
CA ALA A 78 10.55 37.33 -23.80
C ALA A 78 10.33 36.38 -24.99
N ASP A 79 9.05 36.05 -25.28
CA ASP A 79 8.67 35.16 -26.37
C ASP A 79 7.83 35.94 -27.38
N ALA A 80 8.41 36.14 -28.58
CA ALA A 80 7.74 36.85 -29.69
C ALA A 80 6.39 36.22 -30.09
N GLY A 81 6.26 34.92 -29.89
CA GLY A 81 5.03 34.16 -30.12
C GLY A 81 3.85 34.62 -29.25
N TYR A 82 4.10 35.31 -28.15
CA TYR A 82 3.11 35.79 -27.19
C TYR A 82 3.22 37.29 -26.88
N ALA A 83 3.93 38.02 -27.73
CA ALA A 83 4.13 39.46 -27.57
C ALA A 83 2.84 40.27 -27.83
N GLY A 84 2.83 41.50 -27.34
CA GLY A 84 1.72 42.45 -27.53
C GLY A 84 0.48 42.10 -26.75
N ALA A 85 -0.67 41.94 -27.42
CA ALA A 85 -1.93 41.59 -26.79
C ALA A 85 -2.01 40.16 -26.25
N GLY A 86 -0.98 39.35 -26.52
CA GLY A 86 -0.93 37.94 -26.16
C GLY A 86 -1.78 37.04 -27.06
N LYS A 87 -1.96 35.81 -26.65
CA LYS A 87 -2.74 34.79 -27.36
C LYS A 87 -3.63 34.00 -26.44
N ASN A 88 -4.82 33.66 -26.91
CA ASN A 88 -5.72 32.72 -26.25
C ASN A 88 -5.31 31.29 -26.56
N PRO A 89 -5.60 30.33 -25.65
CA PRO A 89 -5.49 28.89 -25.95
C PRO A 89 -6.38 28.53 -27.16
N THR A 90 -6.03 27.45 -27.83
CA THR A 90 -6.82 26.90 -28.95
C THR A 90 -7.91 25.93 -28.48
N ALA A 91 -7.76 25.37 -27.32
CA ALA A 91 -8.74 24.51 -26.66
C ALA A 91 -8.56 24.59 -25.15
N VAL A 92 -9.65 24.34 -24.43
CA VAL A 92 -9.66 24.20 -22.96
C VAL A 92 -10.37 22.90 -22.60
N SER A 93 -9.78 22.14 -21.69
CA SER A 93 -10.41 20.97 -21.12
C SER A 93 -10.30 20.99 -19.58
N ARG A 94 -11.07 20.16 -18.92
CA ARG A 94 -11.20 20.21 -17.47
C ARG A 94 -11.33 18.82 -16.85
N LYS A 95 -10.74 18.62 -15.70
CA LYS A 95 -11.13 17.57 -14.74
C LYS A 95 -11.42 18.20 -13.38
N THR A 96 -12.42 17.65 -12.69
CA THR A 96 -12.79 18.09 -11.35
C THR A 96 -12.89 16.88 -10.44
N LYS A 97 -12.29 16.98 -9.26
CA LYS A 97 -12.26 15.92 -8.27
C LYS A 97 -12.63 16.51 -6.90
N MET A 98 -13.36 15.74 -6.09
CA MET A 98 -13.59 16.12 -4.71
C MET A 98 -12.25 16.23 -3.99
N SER A 99 -12.03 17.31 -3.27
CA SER A 99 -10.79 17.61 -2.56
C SER A 99 -10.97 17.61 -1.04
N GLY A 100 -12.20 17.53 -0.55
CA GLY A 100 -12.51 17.50 0.87
C GLY A 100 -14.00 17.37 1.12
N GLN A 101 -14.36 16.96 2.33
CA GLN A 101 -15.74 16.88 2.79
C GLN A 101 -15.84 17.20 4.27
N SER A 102 -17.03 17.59 4.72
CA SER A 102 -17.41 17.62 6.13
C SER A 102 -18.76 16.97 6.33
N GLN A 103 -18.94 16.41 7.52
CA GLN A 103 -20.21 15.84 7.93
C GLN A 103 -21.05 16.91 8.64
N GLY A 104 -22.22 17.20 8.10
CA GLY A 104 -23.17 18.13 8.69
C GLY A 104 -24.18 17.48 9.63
N ALA A 105 -25.34 18.10 9.79
CA ALA A 105 -26.38 17.64 10.68
C ALA A 105 -27.04 16.34 10.21
N TRP A 106 -27.56 15.57 11.17
CA TRP A 106 -28.42 14.42 10.89
C TRP A 106 -29.79 14.88 10.41
N VAL A 107 -30.15 14.53 9.19
CA VAL A 107 -31.40 14.91 8.54
C VAL A 107 -32.04 13.68 7.91
N SER A 108 -33.31 13.40 8.23
CA SER A 108 -34.10 12.31 7.60
C SER A 108 -33.40 10.94 7.59
N SER A 109 -32.90 10.50 8.74
CA SER A 109 -32.20 9.20 8.93
C SER A 109 -30.80 9.10 8.30
N ASP A 110 -30.18 10.21 7.90
CA ASP A 110 -28.81 10.23 7.41
C ASP A 110 -28.12 11.57 7.74
N TYR A 111 -26.79 11.63 7.63
CA TYR A 111 -26.06 12.87 7.73
C TYR A 111 -26.08 13.64 6.41
N SER A 112 -26.12 14.96 6.52
CA SER A 112 -25.79 15.83 5.39
C SER A 112 -24.28 15.88 5.22
N TYR A 113 -23.82 16.00 4.00
CA TYR A 113 -22.41 16.17 3.66
C TYR A 113 -22.23 17.39 2.78
N GLU A 114 -21.20 18.16 3.07
CA GLU A 114 -20.73 19.27 2.24
C GLU A 114 -19.38 18.89 1.64
N TYR A 115 -19.13 19.33 0.41
CA TYR A 115 -17.94 18.95 -0.36
C TYR A 115 -17.20 20.18 -0.88
N THR A 116 -15.88 20.05 -1.00
CA THR A 116 -15.03 20.96 -1.76
C THR A 116 -14.50 20.25 -2.99
N TYR A 117 -14.15 21.03 -4.02
CA TYR A 117 -13.65 20.47 -5.28
C TYR A 117 -12.36 21.16 -5.70
N GLN A 118 -11.49 20.35 -6.30
CA GLN A 118 -10.31 20.81 -7.03
C GLN A 118 -10.57 20.66 -8.53
N HIS A 119 -10.37 21.75 -9.27
CA HIS A 119 -10.48 21.79 -10.72
C HIS A 119 -9.08 21.90 -11.32
N SER A 120 -8.78 21.03 -12.28
CA SER A 120 -7.62 21.13 -13.16
C SER A 120 -8.10 21.57 -14.54
N ILE A 121 -7.74 22.76 -14.96
CA ILE A 121 -8.12 23.33 -16.27
C ILE A 121 -6.90 23.29 -17.15
N TYR A 122 -6.99 22.59 -18.26
CA TYR A 122 -5.91 22.39 -19.23
C TYR A 122 -6.10 23.33 -20.41
N LEU A 123 -5.07 24.15 -20.68
CA LEU A 123 -5.08 25.15 -21.77
C LEU A 123 -4.15 24.67 -22.88
N LYS A 124 -4.67 24.28 -24.01
CA LYS A 124 -3.87 23.97 -25.21
C LYS A 124 -3.38 25.27 -25.85
N LEU A 125 -2.08 25.42 -25.91
CA LEU A 125 -1.44 26.64 -26.41
C LEU A 125 -1.41 26.67 -27.94
N PRO A 126 -1.53 27.88 -28.56
CA PRO A 126 -1.47 28.06 -30.04
C PRO A 126 -0.05 27.94 -30.57
N THR A 127 0.96 28.14 -29.71
CA THR A 127 2.38 28.11 -30.06
C THR A 127 3.11 27.49 -28.85
N SER A 128 4.10 26.66 -29.12
CA SER A 128 4.91 26.07 -28.04
C SER A 128 5.66 27.15 -27.26
N LEU A 129 5.73 27.00 -25.95
CA LEU A 129 6.50 27.86 -25.04
C LEU A 129 8.00 27.72 -25.33
N GLN A 130 8.74 28.81 -25.17
CA GLN A 130 10.18 28.85 -25.35
C GLN A 130 10.90 28.65 -24.02
N GLN A 131 11.92 27.79 -24.04
CA GLN A 131 12.77 27.50 -22.88
C GLN A 131 13.35 28.79 -22.26
N GLY A 132 13.23 28.93 -20.95
CA GLY A 132 13.76 30.05 -20.17
C GLY A 132 12.91 31.34 -20.23
N SER A 133 11.79 31.31 -20.96
CA SER A 133 10.94 32.49 -21.09
C SER A 133 9.91 32.62 -19.98
N ALA A 134 9.68 33.85 -19.54
CA ALA A 134 8.65 34.21 -18.56
C ALA A 134 7.36 34.61 -19.28
N TYR A 135 6.24 34.23 -18.69
CA TYR A 135 4.89 34.48 -19.22
C TYR A 135 3.98 34.97 -18.12
N THR A 136 2.88 35.58 -18.51
CA THR A 136 1.74 35.89 -17.63
C THR A 136 0.49 35.30 -18.21
N LEU A 137 -0.25 34.53 -17.44
CA LEU A 137 -1.61 34.11 -17.77
C LEU A 137 -2.57 35.17 -17.28
N GLY A 138 -3.24 35.85 -18.21
CA GLY A 138 -4.38 36.72 -17.95
C GLY A 138 -5.68 35.93 -17.86
N ILE A 139 -6.56 36.32 -16.96
CA ILE A 139 -7.76 35.59 -16.57
C ILE A 139 -8.95 36.51 -16.59
N ALA A 140 -10.00 36.14 -17.33
CA ALA A 140 -11.22 36.92 -17.40
C ALA A 140 -11.99 36.91 -16.07
N ALA A 141 -12.51 38.04 -15.63
CA ALA A 141 -13.30 38.15 -14.41
C ALA A 141 -14.53 37.23 -14.38
N ALA A 142 -15.09 36.89 -15.54
CA ALA A 142 -16.24 35.98 -15.67
C ALA A 142 -15.94 34.55 -15.13
N THR A 143 -14.69 34.16 -14.90
CA THR A 143 -14.32 32.86 -14.30
C THR A 143 -14.60 32.79 -12.82
N ASN A 144 -14.79 33.92 -12.13
CA ASN A 144 -14.94 34.04 -10.67
C ASN A 144 -13.70 33.62 -9.88
N LEU A 145 -12.52 33.71 -10.49
CA LEU A 145 -11.27 33.44 -9.74
C LEU A 145 -10.85 34.66 -8.91
N ASP A 146 -10.19 34.40 -7.80
CA ASP A 146 -9.65 35.42 -6.86
C ASP A 146 -8.53 36.27 -7.48
N LYS A 147 -7.98 35.84 -8.62
CA LYS A 147 -6.89 36.52 -9.33
C LYS A 147 -7.26 36.72 -10.78
N THR A 148 -6.87 37.85 -11.34
CA THR A 148 -7.04 38.21 -12.75
C THR A 148 -5.80 37.90 -13.61
N SER A 149 -4.69 37.52 -12.97
CA SER A 149 -3.48 37.11 -13.67
C SER A 149 -2.56 36.33 -12.77
N MET A 150 -1.68 35.50 -13.35
CA MET A 150 -0.62 34.78 -12.64
C MET A 150 0.60 34.61 -13.53
N PRO A 151 1.81 34.98 -13.04
CA PRO A 151 3.05 34.76 -13.78
C PRO A 151 3.48 33.30 -13.70
N PHE A 152 4.18 32.82 -14.74
CA PHE A 152 4.83 31.52 -14.75
C PHE A 152 6.06 31.59 -15.68
N THR A 153 6.97 30.63 -15.54
CA THR A 153 8.16 30.50 -16.39
C THR A 153 8.19 29.09 -16.95
N PHE A 154 8.54 28.96 -18.22
CA PHE A 154 8.82 27.65 -18.80
C PHE A 154 10.34 27.41 -18.79
N ASP A 155 10.77 26.60 -17.84
CA ASP A 155 12.15 26.12 -17.76
C ASP A 155 12.14 24.63 -17.39
N VAL A 156 12.46 23.78 -18.35
CA VAL A 156 12.40 22.32 -18.19
C VAL A 156 13.25 21.79 -17.02
N TYR A 157 14.25 22.55 -16.55
CA TYR A 157 15.13 22.14 -15.44
C TYR A 157 14.53 22.45 -14.06
N SER A 158 13.68 23.46 -13.97
CA SER A 158 13.11 23.94 -12.71
C SER A 158 11.59 23.81 -12.62
N THR A 159 10.89 23.55 -13.72
CA THR A 159 9.44 23.45 -13.78
C THR A 159 9.01 21.98 -13.64
N PRO A 160 8.47 21.56 -12.48
CA PRO A 160 7.89 20.22 -12.35
C PRO A 160 6.70 20.03 -13.27
N SER A 161 6.63 18.89 -13.94
CA SER A 161 5.48 18.48 -14.76
C SER A 161 4.82 17.25 -14.15
N GLU A 162 3.50 17.30 -14.00
CA GLU A 162 2.69 16.17 -13.53
C GLU A 162 2.71 14.97 -14.53
N ALA A 163 3.20 15.18 -15.74
CA ALA A 163 3.31 14.14 -16.75
C ALA A 163 4.56 13.24 -16.58
N VAL A 164 5.53 13.66 -15.76
CA VAL A 164 6.78 12.93 -15.56
C VAL A 164 6.74 12.17 -14.24
N HIS A 165 6.69 10.85 -14.33
CA HIS A 165 6.49 9.94 -13.20
C HIS A 165 7.77 9.18 -12.88
N VAL A 166 8.24 9.29 -11.64
CA VAL A 166 9.45 8.63 -11.13
C VAL A 166 9.16 7.99 -9.77
N ASN A 167 10.03 7.11 -9.30
CA ASN A 167 10.09 6.78 -7.88
C ASN A 167 10.51 8.03 -7.10
N LEU A 168 9.62 8.56 -6.26
CA LEU A 168 9.85 9.81 -5.53
C LEU A 168 10.92 9.66 -4.43
N VAL A 169 11.17 8.45 -3.95
CA VAL A 169 12.24 8.16 -3.00
C VAL A 169 13.55 8.02 -3.76
N GLY A 170 13.60 7.16 -4.77
CA GLY A 170 14.75 7.04 -5.66
C GLY A 170 15.08 5.60 -6.04
N TYR A 171 16.34 5.39 -6.42
CA TYR A 171 16.84 4.13 -6.96
C TYR A 171 18.19 3.76 -6.33
N THR A 172 18.49 2.46 -6.25
CA THR A 172 19.83 2.01 -5.87
C THR A 172 20.83 2.23 -7.02
N PRO A 173 22.10 2.56 -6.74
CA PRO A 173 23.12 2.73 -7.77
C PRO A 173 23.24 1.52 -8.70
N GLU A 174 23.19 0.32 -8.11
CA GLU A 174 23.39 -0.96 -8.78
C GLU A 174 22.15 -1.47 -9.52
N ALA A 175 20.99 -0.82 -9.36
CA ALA A 175 19.77 -1.23 -10.05
C ALA A 175 20.01 -1.23 -11.56
N ALA A 176 19.95 -2.40 -12.17
CA ALA A 176 20.15 -2.59 -13.62
C ALA A 176 19.03 -1.94 -14.45
N HIS A 177 17.91 -1.58 -13.82
CA HIS A 177 16.78 -0.94 -14.46
C HIS A 177 16.23 0.18 -13.58
N LYS A 178 16.34 1.40 -14.06
CA LYS A 178 15.76 2.61 -13.49
C LYS A 178 14.97 3.29 -14.57
N SER A 179 13.67 3.41 -14.40
CA SER A 179 12.78 3.98 -15.42
C SER A 179 11.89 5.08 -14.89
N ALA A 180 11.57 5.99 -15.79
CA ALA A 180 10.52 6.98 -15.62
C ALA A 180 9.46 6.80 -16.71
N ASP A 181 8.25 7.21 -16.41
CA ASP A 181 7.13 7.18 -17.35
C ASP A 181 6.68 8.61 -17.68
N LEU A 182 6.24 8.78 -18.92
CA LEU A 182 5.67 10.02 -19.42
C LEU A 182 4.26 9.73 -19.93
N TYR A 183 3.26 10.27 -19.27
CA TYR A 183 1.84 10.20 -19.64
C TYR A 183 1.03 11.22 -18.83
N HIS A 184 -0.14 11.59 -19.32
CA HIS A 184 -1.10 12.40 -18.56
C HIS A 184 -2.50 12.27 -19.14
N TRP A 185 -3.51 12.34 -18.26
CA TRP A 185 -4.91 12.37 -18.63
C TRP A 185 -5.53 13.73 -18.23
N MET A 186 -6.16 14.40 -19.19
CA MET A 186 -6.60 15.80 -19.07
C MET A 186 -8.13 15.95 -18.91
N GLY A 187 -8.77 15.00 -18.24
CA GLY A 187 -10.23 15.03 -18.07
C GLY A 187 -10.96 14.83 -19.39
N ASP A 188 -11.91 15.73 -19.72
CA ASP A 188 -12.64 15.70 -21.00
C ASP A 188 -11.77 15.98 -22.23
N GLY A 189 -10.54 16.43 -22.03
CA GLY A 189 -9.52 16.50 -23.07
C GLY A 189 -8.88 15.16 -23.43
N GLY A 190 -9.19 14.10 -22.67
CA GLY A 190 -8.61 12.77 -22.89
C GLY A 190 -7.13 12.67 -22.55
N ALA A 191 -6.46 11.69 -23.14
CA ALA A 191 -5.03 11.49 -22.97
C ALA A 191 -4.20 12.57 -23.66
N ARG A 192 -3.12 13.03 -23.01
CA ARG A 192 -2.08 13.81 -23.68
C ARG A 192 -1.26 12.89 -24.60
N ASP A 193 -1.20 13.21 -25.87
CA ASP A 193 -0.39 12.46 -26.83
C ASP A 193 1.05 13.00 -26.87
N TYR A 194 2.01 12.17 -26.46
CA TYR A 194 3.44 12.50 -26.49
C TYR A 194 4.18 11.91 -27.70
N THR A 195 3.50 11.48 -28.75
CA THR A 195 4.13 10.92 -29.96
C THR A 195 5.12 11.92 -30.60
N SER A 196 4.80 13.21 -30.59
CA SER A 196 5.68 14.26 -31.13
C SER A 196 6.92 14.54 -30.26
N PHE A 197 7.00 13.95 -29.07
CA PHE A 197 8.14 14.05 -28.17
C PHE A 197 9.07 12.84 -28.25
N VAL A 198 8.72 11.80 -29.02
CA VAL A 198 9.58 10.64 -29.24
C VAL A 198 10.89 11.13 -29.87
N GLY A 199 12.01 10.73 -29.27
CA GLY A 199 13.35 11.18 -29.65
C GLY A 199 13.82 12.46 -28.95
N ASN A 200 12.94 13.20 -28.24
CA ASN A 200 13.38 14.32 -27.41
C ASN A 200 14.38 13.84 -26.35
N LYS A 201 15.35 14.68 -26.04
CA LYS A 201 16.42 14.37 -25.11
C LYS A 201 15.87 14.25 -23.69
N VAL A 202 16.43 13.30 -22.94
CA VAL A 202 16.17 13.10 -21.53
C VAL A 202 17.48 13.28 -20.78
N TYR A 203 17.43 14.09 -19.72
CA TYR A 203 18.57 14.37 -18.87
C TYR A 203 18.27 13.96 -17.43
N VAL A 204 19.31 13.59 -16.71
CA VAL A 204 19.31 13.58 -15.24
C VAL A 204 20.06 14.83 -14.80
N TYR A 205 19.37 15.68 -14.04
CA TYR A 205 19.89 16.94 -13.50
C TYR A 205 20.29 16.74 -12.05
N ASP A 206 21.58 16.93 -11.77
CA ASP A 206 22.12 16.94 -10.40
C ASP A 206 21.68 18.25 -9.71
N VAL A 207 20.84 18.13 -8.72
CA VAL A 207 20.24 19.28 -8.00
C VAL A 207 21.30 20.04 -7.21
N THR A 208 22.32 19.35 -6.70
CA THR A 208 23.39 19.92 -5.87
C THR A 208 24.40 20.67 -6.74
N ASN A 209 24.89 20.01 -7.78
CA ASN A 209 25.93 20.54 -8.64
C ASN A 209 25.39 21.37 -9.80
N LYS A 210 24.08 21.38 -10.02
CA LYS A 210 23.38 22.09 -11.09
C LYS A 210 23.90 21.70 -12.49
N GLN A 211 24.18 20.41 -12.66
CA GLN A 211 24.68 19.86 -13.93
C GLN A 211 23.69 18.83 -14.49
N SER A 212 23.53 18.81 -15.81
CA SER A 212 22.70 17.85 -16.50
C SER A 212 23.52 16.87 -17.30
N THR A 213 23.16 15.60 -17.21
CA THR A 213 23.75 14.53 -18.03
C THR A 213 22.65 13.94 -18.90
N GLN A 214 22.86 13.93 -20.22
CA GLN A 214 21.91 13.26 -21.11
C GLN A 214 22.01 11.74 -20.89
N VAL A 215 20.87 11.11 -20.60
CA VAL A 215 20.78 9.68 -20.33
C VAL A 215 20.10 8.90 -21.44
N GLY A 216 19.37 9.58 -22.30
CA GLY A 216 18.65 8.93 -23.40
C GLY A 216 17.70 9.87 -24.13
N THR A 217 16.66 9.30 -24.68
CA THR A 217 15.57 10.00 -25.36
C THR A 217 14.24 9.38 -24.97
N VAL A 218 13.14 10.14 -25.13
CA VAL A 218 11.77 9.63 -24.96
C VAL A 218 11.51 8.52 -25.97
N ALA A 219 11.03 7.38 -25.47
CA ALA A 219 10.64 6.23 -26.30
C ALA A 219 9.19 5.83 -26.01
N PHE A 220 8.49 5.35 -27.02
CA PHE A 220 7.16 4.78 -26.82
C PHE A 220 7.29 3.44 -26.07
N TRP A 221 6.45 3.25 -25.04
CA TRP A 221 6.42 2.00 -24.28
C TRP A 221 5.21 1.13 -24.65
N LYS A 222 4.01 1.58 -24.32
CA LYS A 222 2.78 0.81 -24.53
C LYS A 222 1.59 1.70 -24.87
N PRO A 223 0.65 1.21 -25.69
CA PRO A 223 -0.63 1.89 -25.88
C PRO A 223 -1.47 1.83 -24.61
N SER A 224 -2.45 2.71 -24.52
CA SER A 224 -3.54 2.61 -23.54
C SER A 224 -4.21 1.24 -23.65
N GLY A 225 -4.41 0.56 -22.54
CA GLY A 225 -5.00 -0.78 -22.54
C GLY A 225 -5.12 -1.40 -21.17
N ALA A 226 -5.42 -2.70 -21.18
CA ALA A 226 -5.57 -3.48 -19.96
C ALA A 226 -4.24 -3.60 -19.19
N ASP A 227 -4.35 -3.53 -17.88
CA ASP A 227 -3.26 -3.61 -16.92
C ASP A 227 -3.64 -4.57 -15.77
N VAL A 228 -3.23 -4.29 -14.54
CA VAL A 228 -3.60 -5.07 -13.36
C VAL A 228 -5.11 -5.25 -13.30
N GLY A 229 -5.57 -6.47 -13.06
CA GLY A 229 -7.00 -6.79 -13.01
C GLY A 229 -7.77 -6.61 -14.32
N GLY A 230 -7.08 -6.40 -15.44
CA GLY A 230 -7.72 -6.07 -16.71
C GLY A 230 -8.17 -4.62 -16.84
N TYR A 231 -7.93 -3.78 -15.84
CA TYR A 231 -8.33 -2.38 -15.83
C TYR A 231 -7.43 -1.51 -16.70
N ASN A 232 -7.99 -0.45 -17.28
CA ASN A 232 -7.21 0.60 -17.94
C ASN A 232 -6.78 1.65 -16.90
N ILE A 233 -5.62 1.43 -16.30
CA ILE A 233 -5.12 2.24 -15.19
C ILE A 233 -4.81 3.67 -15.61
N PHE A 234 -4.35 3.88 -16.85
CA PHE A 234 -3.86 5.18 -17.33
C PHE A 234 -4.84 5.93 -18.23
N ARG A 235 -5.68 5.21 -18.96
CA ARG A 235 -6.45 5.76 -20.11
C ARG A 235 -5.61 6.64 -21.04
N SER A 236 -4.32 6.40 -21.08
CA SER A 236 -3.30 7.05 -21.87
C SER A 236 -2.31 6.03 -22.37
N SER A 237 -1.74 6.26 -23.53
CA SER A 237 -0.48 5.61 -23.90
C SER A 237 0.63 6.03 -22.94
N VAL A 238 1.63 5.19 -22.77
CA VAL A 238 2.78 5.43 -21.90
C VAL A 238 4.03 5.51 -22.75
N TRP A 239 4.81 6.54 -22.53
CA TRP A 239 6.17 6.70 -23.04
C TRP A 239 7.13 6.56 -21.86
N THR A 240 8.40 6.29 -22.13
CA THR A 240 9.37 6.00 -21.08
C THR A 240 10.72 6.66 -21.36
N ALA A 241 11.46 6.84 -20.28
CA ALA A 241 12.87 7.19 -20.30
C ALA A 241 13.65 6.23 -19.41
N ASP A 242 14.83 5.80 -19.89
CA ASP A 242 15.74 4.96 -19.13
C ASP A 242 16.85 5.83 -18.51
N LEU A 243 16.99 5.73 -17.19
CA LEU A 243 18.03 6.40 -16.40
C LEU A 243 18.97 5.41 -15.72
N SER A 244 19.03 4.16 -16.18
CA SER A 244 19.82 3.08 -15.58
C SER A 244 21.32 3.34 -15.57
N THR A 245 21.81 4.21 -16.47
CA THR A 245 23.23 4.59 -16.56
C THR A 245 23.70 5.47 -15.40
N ILE A 246 22.81 6.07 -14.63
CA ILE A 246 23.17 6.91 -13.48
C ILE A 246 23.37 6.02 -12.26
N THR A 247 24.62 5.92 -11.82
CA THR A 247 25.04 5.10 -10.65
C THR A 247 25.67 5.92 -9.54
N THR A 248 26.00 7.19 -9.78
CA THR A 248 26.60 8.07 -8.78
C THR A 248 25.55 8.45 -7.73
N PRO A 249 25.82 8.25 -6.43
CA PRO A 249 24.92 8.72 -5.37
C PRO A 249 24.75 10.26 -5.41
N GLY A 250 23.51 10.71 -5.18
CA GLY A 250 23.17 12.13 -5.20
C GLY A 250 21.67 12.38 -5.24
N THR A 251 21.29 13.66 -5.26
CA THR A 251 19.90 14.12 -5.44
C THR A 251 19.71 14.61 -6.87
N TYR A 252 18.74 14.04 -7.54
CA TYR A 252 18.51 14.25 -8.95
C TYR A 252 17.06 14.56 -9.28
N ARG A 253 16.82 15.13 -10.45
CA ARG A 253 15.52 15.14 -11.13
C ARG A 253 15.69 14.69 -12.57
N LEU A 254 14.67 14.02 -13.08
CA LEU A 254 14.61 13.72 -14.50
C LEU A 254 14.08 14.95 -15.23
N VAL A 255 14.70 15.29 -16.34
CA VAL A 255 14.31 16.41 -17.20
C VAL A 255 14.04 15.90 -18.60
N VAL A 256 12.84 16.16 -19.10
CA VAL A 256 12.43 15.80 -20.47
C VAL A 256 12.32 17.07 -21.31
N ASP A 257 13.12 17.12 -22.37
CA ASP A 257 13.14 18.28 -23.27
C ASP A 257 11.75 18.58 -23.85
N GLY A 258 11.32 19.82 -23.68
CA GLY A 258 9.99 20.29 -24.09
C GLY A 258 8.85 19.91 -23.14
N VAL A 259 9.10 19.13 -22.08
CA VAL A 259 8.07 18.76 -21.10
C VAL A 259 8.30 19.47 -19.76
N GLY A 260 9.40 19.20 -19.11
CA GLY A 260 9.68 19.70 -17.76
C GLY A 260 10.45 18.68 -16.96
N ALA A 261 10.44 18.85 -15.63
CA ALA A 261 11.15 18.01 -14.68
C ALA A 261 10.21 17.08 -13.92
N SER A 262 10.74 15.97 -13.39
CA SER A 262 10.14 15.21 -12.32
C SER A 262 10.25 15.94 -10.96
N GLN A 263 9.61 15.41 -9.93
CA GLN A 263 10.00 15.66 -8.56
C GLN A 263 11.43 15.17 -8.31
N ASP A 264 12.10 15.71 -7.28
CA ASP A 264 13.44 15.29 -6.90
C ASP A 264 13.43 13.89 -6.27
N PHE A 265 14.40 13.06 -6.66
CA PHE A 265 14.63 11.71 -6.15
C PHE A 265 16.10 11.50 -5.81
N GLN A 266 16.43 10.41 -5.14
CA GLN A 266 17.80 10.08 -4.78
C GLN A 266 18.34 8.87 -5.55
N ILE A 267 19.62 8.84 -5.78
CA ILE A 267 20.37 7.63 -6.06
C ILE A 267 21.21 7.33 -4.82
N ALA A 268 20.89 6.23 -4.12
CA ALA A 268 21.62 5.87 -2.90
C ALA A 268 21.52 4.35 -2.61
N PRO A 269 22.55 3.71 -2.04
CA PRO A 269 22.53 2.29 -1.71
C PRO A 269 21.39 1.91 -0.74
N GLY A 270 21.13 2.77 0.25
CA GLY A 270 20.12 2.54 1.27
C GLY A 270 18.72 3.07 0.95
N ILE A 271 18.36 3.22 -0.32
CA ILE A 271 17.12 3.91 -0.72
C ILE A 271 15.84 3.30 -0.14
N TYR A 272 15.82 2.02 0.15
CA TYR A 272 14.66 1.33 0.71
C TYR A 272 14.63 1.32 2.24
N ALA A 273 15.63 1.90 2.94
CA ALA A 273 15.66 1.95 4.40
C ALA A 273 14.46 2.74 4.97
N ASP A 274 14.25 3.98 4.50
CA ASP A 274 13.14 4.81 4.96
C ASP A 274 11.77 4.17 4.64
N PRO A 275 11.48 3.72 3.41
CA PRO A 275 10.24 2.98 3.11
C PRO A 275 10.01 1.77 4.03
N PHE A 276 11.03 0.98 4.31
CA PHE A 276 10.93 -0.15 5.23
C PHE A 276 10.62 0.28 6.66
N ARG A 277 11.39 1.22 7.22
CA ARG A 277 11.18 1.75 8.58
C ARG A 277 9.81 2.39 8.75
N VAL A 278 9.36 3.13 7.74
CA VAL A 278 8.01 3.72 7.71
C VAL A 278 6.95 2.62 7.74
N ALA A 279 7.12 1.54 6.97
CA ALA A 279 6.18 0.42 6.93
C ALA A 279 6.13 -0.33 8.28
N VAL A 280 7.27 -0.57 8.95
CA VAL A 280 7.31 -1.18 10.29
C VAL A 280 6.54 -0.32 11.29
N ARG A 281 6.75 1.00 11.28
CA ARG A 281 6.01 1.92 12.14
C ARG A 281 4.51 1.91 11.87
N GLY A 282 4.08 1.59 10.67
CA GLY A 282 2.67 1.45 10.34
C GLY A 282 1.98 0.37 11.18
N PHE A 283 2.63 -0.76 11.37
CA PHE A 283 2.13 -1.82 12.25
C PHE A 283 2.12 -1.38 13.71
N PHE A 284 3.16 -0.75 14.19
CA PHE A 284 3.22 -0.20 15.54
C PHE A 284 2.01 0.69 15.88
N TYR A 285 1.56 1.53 14.95
CA TYR A 285 0.37 2.36 15.15
C TYR A 285 -0.96 1.60 15.14
N MET A 286 -0.95 0.35 14.69
CA MET A 286 -2.12 -0.54 14.71
C MET A 286 -2.22 -1.40 15.97
N ARG A 287 -1.21 -1.40 16.84
CA ARG A 287 -1.18 -2.21 18.05
C ARG A 287 -2.33 -1.87 18.99
N MET A 288 -2.96 -2.91 19.51
CA MET A 288 -4.01 -2.86 20.53
C MET A 288 -3.42 -3.14 21.91
N GLY A 289 -4.11 -2.69 22.97
CA GLY A 289 -3.70 -3.01 24.34
C GLY A 289 -2.50 -2.23 24.85
N GLN A 290 -1.96 -1.28 24.07
CA GLN A 290 -0.91 -0.37 24.51
C GLN A 290 -1.25 1.09 24.19
N ASN A 291 -0.61 2.01 24.92
CA ASN A 291 -0.70 3.43 24.67
C ASN A 291 0.33 3.85 23.62
N ASN A 292 -0.10 4.49 22.55
CA ASN A 292 0.79 5.14 21.60
C ASN A 292 1.19 6.52 22.18
N ASP A 293 2.21 6.52 23.05
CA ASP A 293 2.72 7.72 23.73
C ASP A 293 3.25 8.74 22.71
N ALA A 294 3.01 10.00 22.95
CA ALA A 294 3.55 11.13 22.18
C ALA A 294 5.09 11.17 22.12
N LYS A 295 5.80 10.43 22.98
CA LYS A 295 7.25 10.22 22.87
C LYS A 295 7.64 9.31 21.71
N LEU A 296 6.76 8.39 21.36
CA LEU A 296 7.00 7.39 20.33
C LEU A 296 6.36 7.78 18.99
N THR A 297 5.33 8.63 19.04
CA THR A 297 4.62 9.08 17.86
C THR A 297 4.15 10.54 18.00
N PRO A 298 4.38 11.37 16.98
CA PRO A 298 3.82 12.73 16.96
C PRO A 298 2.30 12.74 16.64
N ALA A 299 1.73 11.60 16.25
CA ALA A 299 0.29 11.42 16.05
C ALA A 299 -0.23 10.39 17.07
N PRO A 300 -0.27 10.72 18.37
CA PRO A 300 -0.75 9.80 19.39
C PRO A 300 -2.24 9.58 19.20
N ARG A 301 -2.68 8.34 19.30
CA ARG A 301 -4.10 8.01 19.31
C ARG A 301 -4.56 7.66 20.72
N THR A 302 -5.87 7.73 20.93
CA THR A 302 -6.49 7.24 22.16
C THR A 302 -6.15 5.78 22.37
N PRO A 303 -5.72 5.38 23.58
CA PRO A 303 -5.49 3.98 23.90
C PRO A 303 -6.73 3.14 23.62
N LEU A 304 -6.55 2.03 22.90
CA LEU A 304 -7.62 1.11 22.58
C LEU A 304 -7.43 -0.19 23.35
N TYR A 305 -8.48 -0.61 24.05
CA TYR A 305 -8.54 -1.92 24.73
C TYR A 305 -7.39 -2.20 25.69
N ILE A 306 -6.91 -1.17 26.40
CA ILE A 306 -5.99 -1.32 27.51
C ILE A 306 -6.80 -1.68 28.75
N PRO A 307 -6.52 -2.81 29.43
CA PRO A 307 -7.23 -3.20 30.64
C PRO A 307 -7.27 -2.08 31.69
N GLY A 308 -8.45 -1.78 32.21
CA GLY A 308 -8.66 -0.74 33.21
C GLY A 308 -8.67 0.72 32.69
N THR A 309 -8.62 0.92 31.37
CA THR A 309 -8.69 2.26 30.75
C THR A 309 -9.94 2.40 29.87
N SER A 310 -10.10 3.53 29.19
CA SER A 310 -11.17 3.72 28.22
C SER A 310 -10.83 3.08 26.86
N PRO A 311 -11.80 2.49 26.16
CA PRO A 311 -13.19 2.28 26.58
C PRO A 311 -13.29 1.41 27.81
N ALA A 312 -14.24 1.73 28.68
CA ALA A 312 -14.31 1.24 30.06
C ALA A 312 -14.39 -0.27 30.23
N ASN A 313 -14.76 -1.01 29.21
CA ASN A 313 -14.91 -2.44 29.30
C ASN A 313 -13.95 -3.17 28.39
N THR A 314 -13.02 -3.86 29.00
CA THR A 314 -12.01 -4.68 28.35
C THR A 314 -12.14 -6.15 28.73
N THR A 315 -13.30 -6.55 29.30
CA THR A 315 -13.56 -7.95 29.64
C THR A 315 -13.79 -8.74 28.36
N VAL A 316 -12.95 -9.73 28.13
CA VAL A 316 -13.07 -10.66 27.01
C VAL A 316 -13.72 -11.95 27.52
N TYR A 317 -14.94 -12.23 27.10
CA TYR A 317 -15.66 -13.45 27.43
C TYR A 317 -15.28 -14.60 26.50
N LEU A 318 -15.06 -15.77 27.03
CA LEU A 318 -14.86 -16.97 26.23
C LEU A 318 -16.20 -17.40 25.60
N THR A 319 -16.14 -17.91 24.37
CA THR A 319 -17.29 -18.51 23.68
C THR A 319 -16.91 -19.86 23.07
N THR A 320 -17.92 -20.65 22.73
CA THR A 320 -17.78 -21.93 22.01
C THR A 320 -17.98 -21.76 20.50
N MET A 321 -18.37 -20.56 20.05
CA MET A 321 -18.64 -20.27 18.64
C MET A 321 -17.37 -19.87 17.89
N ASN A 322 -17.21 -20.38 16.67
CA ASN A 322 -16.22 -19.94 15.69
C ASN A 322 -16.78 -20.07 14.27
N ILE A 323 -16.11 -19.49 13.27
CA ILE A 323 -16.59 -19.46 11.88
C ILE A 323 -16.69 -20.85 11.21
N TRP A 324 -16.01 -21.85 11.73
CA TRP A 324 -16.07 -23.24 11.23
C TRP A 324 -17.11 -24.09 11.97
N ASN A 325 -17.78 -23.53 12.98
CA ASN A 325 -18.89 -24.21 13.65
C ASN A 325 -20.06 -24.33 12.65
N PRO A 326 -20.64 -25.54 12.47
CA PRO A 326 -21.76 -25.72 11.53
C PRO A 326 -22.97 -24.82 11.81
N GLN A 327 -23.15 -24.37 13.05
CA GLN A 327 -24.23 -23.47 13.44
C GLN A 327 -23.94 -22.00 13.11
N PHE A 328 -22.71 -21.65 12.69
CA PHE A 328 -22.31 -20.27 12.46
C PHE A 328 -23.18 -19.54 11.44
N SER A 329 -23.48 -20.18 10.30
CA SER A 329 -24.34 -19.61 9.27
C SER A 329 -25.80 -19.40 9.73
N THR A 330 -26.30 -20.31 10.58
CA THR A 330 -27.66 -20.21 11.15
C THR A 330 -27.71 -19.13 12.23
N PHE A 331 -26.66 -19.05 13.03
CA PHE A 331 -26.46 -18.04 14.05
C PHE A 331 -26.42 -16.63 13.46
N ALA A 332 -25.78 -16.46 12.33
CA ALA A 332 -25.72 -15.19 11.61
C ALA A 332 -27.07 -14.70 11.09
N GLY A 333 -28.11 -15.57 11.04
CA GLY A 333 -29.44 -15.19 10.56
C GLY A 333 -29.42 -14.65 9.13
N GLY A 334 -28.39 -14.95 8.35
CA GLY A 334 -28.16 -14.42 7.00
C GLY A 334 -27.51 -13.03 6.95
N GLY A 335 -27.19 -12.44 8.10
CA GLY A 335 -26.36 -11.21 8.23
C GLY A 335 -24.93 -11.54 8.67
N ASP A 336 -24.12 -10.54 8.85
CA ASP A 336 -22.77 -10.72 9.41
C ASP A 336 -22.91 -11.06 10.91
N PRO A 337 -22.44 -12.24 11.37
CA PRO A 337 -22.55 -12.64 12.76
C PRO A 337 -21.70 -11.78 13.70
N TRP A 338 -20.71 -11.10 13.19
CA TRP A 338 -19.87 -10.18 13.94
C TRP A 338 -20.67 -8.94 14.39
N ASP A 339 -21.67 -8.56 13.61
CA ASP A 339 -22.55 -7.44 13.87
C ASP A 339 -23.84 -7.81 14.61
N ALA A 340 -24.09 -9.10 14.88
CA ALA A 340 -25.31 -9.53 15.51
C ALA A 340 -25.32 -9.19 17.01
N PRO A 341 -26.11 -8.20 17.46
CA PRO A 341 -26.13 -7.78 18.86
C PRO A 341 -26.52 -8.95 19.78
N ASN A 342 -25.77 -9.15 20.84
CA ASN A 342 -26.01 -10.17 21.88
C ASN A 342 -25.93 -11.63 21.41
N SER A 343 -25.69 -11.91 20.14
CA SER A 343 -25.67 -13.28 19.63
C SER A 343 -24.49 -14.08 20.18
N TRP A 344 -23.31 -13.47 20.27
CA TRP A 344 -22.13 -14.09 20.85
C TRP A 344 -22.29 -14.47 22.31
N ALA A 345 -23.07 -13.71 23.08
CA ALA A 345 -23.38 -13.98 24.49
C ALA A 345 -24.09 -15.33 24.69
N ALA A 346 -24.86 -15.78 23.69
CA ALA A 346 -25.56 -17.08 23.74
C ALA A 346 -24.59 -18.28 23.72
N PHE A 347 -23.37 -18.08 23.32
CA PHE A 347 -22.32 -19.13 23.25
C PHE A 347 -21.30 -19.06 24.37
N ARG A 348 -21.56 -18.26 25.41
CA ARG A 348 -20.76 -18.28 26.63
C ARG A 348 -20.93 -19.61 27.35
N PRO A 349 -19.84 -20.27 27.75
CA PRO A 349 -19.95 -21.40 28.70
C PRO A 349 -20.58 -21.01 30.02
N ALA A 350 -21.10 -21.99 30.74
CA ALA A 350 -21.65 -21.75 32.07
C ALA A 350 -20.63 -21.08 33.00
N GLY A 351 -21.12 -20.09 33.78
CA GLY A 351 -20.23 -19.29 34.64
C GLY A 351 -19.57 -18.08 33.97
N ASN A 352 -19.84 -17.84 32.67
CA ASN A 352 -19.32 -16.72 31.92
C ASN A 352 -17.79 -16.55 32.05
N PRO A 353 -16.99 -17.58 31.75
CA PRO A 353 -15.54 -17.50 31.87
C PRO A 353 -14.98 -16.39 30.98
N THR A 354 -13.89 -15.79 31.44
CA THR A 354 -13.21 -14.68 30.75
C THR A 354 -11.76 -15.01 30.50
N ASN A 355 -11.17 -14.37 29.49
CA ASN A 355 -9.72 -14.38 29.24
C ASN A 355 -9.13 -13.01 29.57
N PRO A 356 -8.53 -12.82 30.75
CA PRO A 356 -7.94 -11.55 31.15
C PRO A 356 -6.65 -11.22 30.37
N ASN A 357 -6.09 -12.22 29.68
CA ASN A 357 -4.83 -12.08 28.93
C ASN A 357 -5.05 -11.77 27.44
N ALA A 358 -6.27 -11.75 26.94
CA ALA A 358 -6.59 -11.53 25.52
C ALA A 358 -6.41 -10.04 25.12
N THR A 359 -5.20 -9.53 25.36
CA THR A 359 -4.81 -8.15 25.00
C THR A 359 -3.69 -8.17 23.97
N GLY A 360 -3.52 -7.08 23.24
CA GLY A 360 -2.49 -6.98 22.19
C GLY A 360 -3.02 -7.33 20.81
N GLY A 361 -2.11 -7.61 19.89
CA GLY A 361 -2.39 -7.82 18.47
C GLY A 361 -2.60 -6.51 17.71
N HIS A 362 -2.79 -6.63 16.40
CA HIS A 362 -3.03 -5.51 15.49
C HIS A 362 -4.48 -5.51 15.06
N ALA A 363 -5.12 -4.33 15.07
CA ALA A 363 -6.51 -4.16 14.71
C ALA A 363 -6.69 -3.77 13.24
N ASP A 364 -7.83 -4.10 12.68
CA ASP A 364 -8.30 -3.50 11.43
C ASP A 364 -8.68 -2.04 11.67
N ALA A 365 -8.27 -1.14 10.79
CA ALA A 365 -8.65 0.26 10.80
C ALA A 365 -8.62 0.93 12.19
N ALA A 366 -7.78 0.40 13.10
CA ALA A 366 -7.72 0.76 14.50
C ALA A 366 -9.05 0.58 15.27
N ASP A 367 -9.89 -0.36 14.86
CA ASP A 367 -11.07 -0.79 15.62
C ASP A 367 -10.73 -1.91 16.64
N SER A 368 -11.68 -2.73 17.04
CA SER A 368 -11.47 -3.76 18.07
C SER A 368 -11.25 -5.16 17.54
N ASP A 369 -11.53 -5.37 16.28
CA ASP A 369 -11.55 -6.70 15.71
C ASP A 369 -10.16 -7.21 15.39
N ARG A 370 -9.87 -8.42 15.86
CA ARG A 370 -8.63 -9.15 15.67
C ARG A 370 -8.99 -10.59 15.33
N HIS A 371 -9.17 -10.86 14.07
CA HIS A 371 -9.59 -12.18 13.59
C HIS A 371 -8.41 -12.96 13.01
N ILE A 372 -8.58 -14.28 12.89
CA ILE A 372 -7.51 -15.20 12.47
C ILE A 372 -6.96 -14.90 11.07
N GLY A 373 -7.67 -14.14 10.25
CA GLY A 373 -7.18 -13.64 8.96
C GLY A 373 -5.97 -12.71 9.07
N HIS A 374 -5.66 -12.19 10.27
CA HIS A 374 -4.48 -11.34 10.50
C HIS A 374 -3.15 -12.11 10.58
N VAL A 375 -3.16 -13.42 10.87
CA VAL A 375 -1.91 -14.19 11.03
C VAL A 375 -0.91 -14.07 9.88
N PRO A 376 -1.30 -13.85 8.60
CA PRO A 376 -0.35 -13.64 7.53
C PRO A 376 0.54 -12.40 7.68
N ILE A 377 0.17 -11.43 8.52
CA ILE A 377 1.05 -10.28 8.78
C ILE A 377 2.37 -10.73 9.42
N ILE A 378 2.30 -11.71 10.31
CA ILE A 378 3.48 -12.33 10.94
C ILE A 378 4.40 -12.90 9.87
N TYR A 379 3.82 -13.64 8.93
CA TYR A 379 4.58 -14.34 7.89
C TYR A 379 5.29 -13.36 6.96
N ASP A 380 4.62 -12.26 6.62
CA ASP A 380 5.17 -11.24 5.73
C ASP A 380 6.15 -10.29 6.45
N MET A 381 6.08 -10.14 7.77
CA MET A 381 7.14 -9.50 8.57
C MET A 381 8.39 -10.37 8.62
N LEU A 382 8.22 -11.67 8.86
CA LEU A 382 9.34 -12.59 9.05
C LEU A 382 9.97 -13.05 7.72
N LEU A 383 9.21 -13.10 6.63
CA LEU A 383 9.69 -13.58 5.33
C LEU A 383 10.91 -12.80 4.82
N PRO A 384 10.90 -11.45 4.70
CA PRO A 384 12.07 -10.70 4.24
C PRO A 384 13.26 -10.85 5.18
N TYR A 385 13.04 -10.96 6.49
CA TYR A 385 14.08 -11.18 7.47
C TYR A 385 14.80 -12.54 7.24
N ILE A 386 14.01 -13.60 7.05
CA ILE A 386 14.54 -14.96 6.79
C ILE A 386 15.26 -15.03 5.43
N LEU A 387 14.60 -14.50 4.36
CA LEU A 387 15.16 -14.52 3.01
C LEU A 387 16.48 -13.73 2.89
N THR A 388 16.65 -12.68 3.69
CA THR A 388 17.86 -11.87 3.75
C THR A 388 18.86 -12.33 4.84
N LYS A 389 18.53 -13.46 5.51
CA LYS A 389 19.39 -14.07 6.57
C LYS A 389 19.73 -13.11 7.70
N GLY A 390 18.74 -12.33 8.13
CA GLY A 390 18.87 -11.41 9.27
C GLY A 390 19.48 -10.04 8.92
N ALA A 391 19.53 -9.65 7.65
CA ALA A 391 20.06 -8.34 7.25
C ALA A 391 19.20 -7.14 7.72
N LEU A 392 17.95 -7.37 8.13
CA LEU A 392 17.05 -6.35 8.68
C LEU A 392 17.27 -6.21 10.18
N ALA A 393 18.40 -5.68 10.59
CA ALA A 393 18.82 -5.61 11.99
C ALA A 393 18.53 -4.27 12.67
N ASP A 394 17.70 -3.42 12.07
CA ASP A 394 17.33 -2.10 12.60
C ASP A 394 16.63 -2.26 13.95
N ASP A 395 17.16 -1.55 14.97
CA ASP A 395 16.64 -1.47 16.34
C ASP A 395 16.44 0.01 16.73
N ASP A 396 16.02 0.82 15.72
CA ASP A 396 15.83 2.27 15.86
C ASP A 396 14.74 2.82 14.93
N THR A 397 13.77 1.97 14.55
CA THR A 397 12.68 2.40 13.66
C THR A 397 11.67 3.32 14.33
N GLY A 398 11.69 3.42 15.66
CA GLY A 398 10.82 4.27 16.46
C GLY A 398 9.54 3.58 16.95
N ILE A 399 9.61 2.28 17.20
CA ILE A 399 8.60 1.54 17.97
C ILE A 399 8.94 1.56 19.48
N ALA A 400 8.07 1.00 20.32
CA ALA A 400 8.26 1.06 21.77
C ALA A 400 9.49 0.29 22.25
N GLU A 401 9.86 -0.76 21.55
CA GLU A 401 10.99 -1.66 21.88
C GLU A 401 12.32 -1.20 21.29
N SER A 402 12.36 -0.22 20.40
CA SER A 402 13.60 0.25 19.75
C SER A 402 14.70 0.52 20.78
N GLY A 403 15.88 0.02 20.52
CA GLY A 403 17.05 0.13 21.39
C GLY A 403 17.21 -1.02 22.39
N ASN A 404 16.43 -2.11 22.30
CA ASN A 404 16.51 -3.25 23.21
C ASN A 404 17.50 -4.34 22.78
N GLY A 405 18.14 -4.18 21.61
CA GLY A 405 19.07 -5.15 21.02
C GLY A 405 18.40 -6.27 20.22
N ILE A 406 17.10 -6.14 19.95
CA ILE A 406 16.32 -7.04 19.07
C ILE A 406 15.93 -6.22 17.84
N PRO A 407 16.05 -6.75 16.62
CA PRO A 407 15.54 -6.08 15.45
C PRO A 407 14.05 -5.72 15.59
N ASP A 408 13.68 -4.47 15.37
CA ASP A 408 12.32 -3.96 15.56
C ASP A 408 11.27 -4.74 14.77
N ILE A 409 11.61 -5.25 13.58
CA ILE A 409 10.72 -6.10 12.78
C ILE A 409 10.37 -7.42 13.50
N LEU A 410 11.30 -7.96 14.31
CA LEU A 410 11.05 -9.16 15.11
C LEU A 410 10.21 -8.85 16.35
N ASP A 411 10.40 -7.69 16.97
CA ASP A 411 9.55 -7.25 18.08
C ASP A 411 8.13 -6.95 17.60
N GLU A 412 7.96 -6.38 16.40
CA GLU A 412 6.64 -6.15 15.82
C GLU A 412 5.92 -7.46 15.49
N ALA A 413 6.61 -8.42 14.87
CA ALA A 413 6.07 -9.76 14.62
C ALA A 413 5.75 -10.51 15.93
N ARG A 414 6.61 -10.40 16.93
CA ARG A 414 6.43 -10.96 18.27
C ARG A 414 5.18 -10.41 18.95
N TYR A 415 4.89 -9.11 18.81
CA TYR A 415 3.68 -8.49 19.39
C TYR A 415 2.40 -9.20 18.94
N GLU A 416 2.32 -9.54 17.69
CA GLU A 416 1.21 -10.30 17.11
C GLU A 416 1.21 -11.76 17.55
N VAL A 417 2.37 -12.44 17.50
CA VAL A 417 2.49 -13.85 17.93
C VAL A 417 2.07 -14.02 19.38
N ASP A 418 2.51 -13.14 20.26
CA ASP A 418 2.18 -13.18 21.69
C ASP A 418 0.66 -13.01 21.93
N TYR A 419 0.00 -12.19 21.13
CA TYR A 419 -1.45 -12.06 21.18
C TYR A 419 -2.14 -13.40 20.88
N TRP A 420 -1.78 -14.08 19.80
CA TRP A 420 -2.38 -15.35 19.42
C TRP A 420 -2.13 -16.45 20.44
N LEU A 421 -0.96 -16.48 21.07
CA LEU A 421 -0.66 -17.40 22.18
C LEU A 421 -1.55 -17.13 23.41
N ARG A 422 -1.87 -15.86 23.71
CA ARG A 422 -2.75 -15.48 24.84
C ARG A 422 -4.21 -15.90 24.65
N LEU A 423 -4.62 -16.28 23.44
CA LEU A 423 -5.97 -16.81 23.20
C LEU A 423 -6.10 -18.30 23.57
N ARG A 424 -5.13 -18.88 24.26
CA ARG A 424 -5.18 -20.24 24.83
C ARG A 424 -6.29 -20.31 25.88
N ASP A 425 -7.23 -21.27 25.76
CA ASP A 425 -8.39 -21.43 26.69
C ASP A 425 -8.41 -22.77 27.41
N GLY A 426 -7.27 -23.44 27.50
CA GLY A 426 -7.10 -24.74 28.13
C GLY A 426 -7.26 -25.91 27.17
N THR A 427 -8.20 -25.91 26.27
CA THR A 427 -8.47 -27.00 25.32
C THR A 427 -7.90 -26.75 23.94
N GLY A 428 -7.69 -25.49 23.56
CA GLY A 428 -7.23 -25.10 22.25
C GLY A 428 -6.82 -23.64 22.20
N TYR A 429 -6.79 -23.10 20.99
CA TYR A 429 -6.48 -21.71 20.72
C TYR A 429 -7.69 -21.05 20.06
N GLY A 430 -8.13 -19.92 20.64
CA GLY A 430 -9.23 -19.12 20.08
C GLY A 430 -8.86 -18.56 18.70
N SER A 431 -9.89 -18.28 17.89
CA SER A 431 -9.72 -17.82 16.51
C SER A 431 -9.87 -16.30 16.33
N GLY A 432 -9.79 -15.55 17.43
CA GLY A 432 -9.81 -14.10 17.44
C GLY A 432 -10.64 -13.51 18.57
N VAL A 433 -10.71 -12.18 18.58
CA VAL A 433 -11.56 -11.40 19.49
C VAL A 433 -12.41 -10.46 18.67
N THR A 434 -13.70 -10.44 18.95
CA THR A 434 -14.65 -9.54 18.29
C THR A 434 -15.34 -8.63 19.30
N ASN A 435 -15.80 -7.48 18.82
CA ASN A 435 -16.57 -6.52 19.59
C ASN A 435 -17.92 -6.27 18.91
N PRO A 436 -18.95 -7.06 19.21
CA PRO A 436 -20.28 -6.89 18.62
C PRO A 436 -21.08 -5.70 19.17
N ASN A 437 -20.47 -4.77 19.83
CA ASN A 437 -20.91 -3.38 20.02
C ASN A 437 -22.07 -3.01 20.91
N THR A 438 -22.80 -3.91 21.50
CA THR A 438 -24.01 -3.45 22.18
C THR A 438 -23.81 -3.08 23.64
N ASN A 439 -22.80 -3.68 24.32
CA ASN A 439 -22.59 -3.48 25.76
C ASN A 439 -21.14 -3.25 26.14
N ASN A 440 -20.26 -2.88 25.18
CA ASN A 440 -18.81 -2.83 25.38
C ASN A 440 -18.19 -4.17 25.84
N GLU A 441 -18.82 -5.28 25.54
CA GLU A 441 -18.30 -6.62 25.80
C GLU A 441 -17.49 -7.10 24.62
N LEU A 442 -16.37 -7.77 24.90
CA LEU A 442 -15.55 -8.43 23.91
C LEU A 442 -15.72 -9.94 24.01
N PHE A 443 -15.64 -10.63 22.89
CA PHE A 443 -15.82 -12.07 22.82
C PHE A 443 -14.64 -12.73 22.12
N GLN A 444 -14.01 -13.68 22.80
CA GLN A 444 -13.03 -14.55 22.17
C GLN A 444 -13.77 -15.66 21.42
N ALA A 445 -13.54 -15.75 20.13
CA ALA A 445 -14.05 -16.84 19.32
C ALA A 445 -13.45 -18.18 19.76
N GLY A 446 -14.28 -19.22 19.81
CA GLY A 446 -13.92 -20.52 20.34
C GLY A 446 -12.76 -21.19 19.61
N PRO A 447 -12.14 -22.19 20.24
CA PRO A 447 -11.02 -22.92 19.66
C PRO A 447 -11.34 -23.60 18.35
N ALA A 448 -10.34 -23.62 17.43
CA ALA A 448 -10.42 -24.31 16.16
C ALA A 448 -9.10 -25.02 15.85
N ALA A 449 -9.16 -26.11 15.08
CA ALA A 449 -7.98 -26.85 14.65
C ALA A 449 -6.99 -25.95 13.90
N ILE A 450 -7.50 -25.15 12.96
CA ILE A 450 -6.69 -24.22 12.17
C ILE A 450 -6.02 -23.15 13.04
N SER A 451 -6.65 -22.69 14.13
CA SER A 451 -6.03 -21.75 15.07
C SER A 451 -4.83 -22.38 15.79
N ALA A 452 -4.92 -23.66 16.15
CA ALA A 452 -3.80 -24.38 16.73
C ALA A 452 -2.66 -24.55 15.72
N TRP A 453 -2.95 -24.91 14.46
CA TRP A 453 -1.95 -24.98 13.40
C TRP A 453 -1.33 -23.63 13.08
N ALA A 454 -2.14 -22.54 13.10
CA ALA A 454 -1.61 -21.19 12.93
C ALA A 454 -0.63 -20.83 14.06
N ASN A 455 -0.96 -21.13 15.32
CA ASN A 455 -0.06 -20.88 16.44
C ASN A 455 1.23 -21.72 16.33
N ALA A 456 1.15 -22.98 15.92
CA ALA A 456 2.34 -23.79 15.67
C ALA A 456 3.22 -23.18 14.56
N ALA A 457 2.62 -22.70 13.47
CA ALA A 457 3.34 -22.08 12.37
C ALA A 457 3.94 -20.71 12.74
N ASN A 458 3.16 -19.85 13.40
CA ASN A 458 3.59 -18.52 13.83
C ASN A 458 4.81 -18.58 14.75
N THR A 459 4.71 -19.41 15.77
CA THR A 459 5.77 -19.54 16.77
C THR A 459 7.01 -20.26 16.25
N ALA A 460 6.85 -21.26 15.37
CA ALA A 460 7.97 -21.92 14.73
C ALA A 460 8.75 -20.97 13.79
N MET A 461 8.04 -20.17 12.99
CA MET A 461 8.67 -19.20 12.10
C MET A 461 9.38 -18.09 12.90
N LEU A 462 8.78 -17.59 13.99
CA LEU A 462 9.40 -16.61 14.86
C LEU A 462 10.63 -17.18 15.57
N ALA A 463 10.56 -18.42 16.06
CA ALA A 463 11.70 -19.12 16.66
C ALA A 463 12.88 -19.26 15.68
N ASP A 464 12.61 -19.58 14.42
CA ASP A 464 13.63 -19.64 13.37
C ASP A 464 14.23 -18.25 13.08
N ALA A 465 13.42 -17.21 13.06
CA ALA A 465 13.90 -15.84 12.91
C ALA A 465 14.80 -15.42 14.10
N PHE A 466 14.44 -15.74 15.33
CA PHE A 466 15.31 -15.50 16.49
C PHE A 466 16.60 -16.35 16.47
N ARG A 467 16.54 -17.57 15.95
CA ARG A 467 17.75 -18.38 15.69
C ARG A 467 18.68 -17.68 14.71
N ILE A 468 18.14 -17.12 13.62
CA ILE A 468 18.90 -16.34 12.64
C ILE A 468 19.49 -15.08 13.28
N ALA A 469 18.75 -14.42 14.18
CA ALA A 469 19.22 -13.27 14.95
C ALA A 469 20.30 -13.62 16.01
N GLY A 470 20.54 -14.91 16.25
CA GLY A 470 21.45 -15.36 17.30
C GLY A 470 20.89 -15.25 18.72
N ASN A 471 19.60 -14.95 18.88
CA ASN A 471 18.91 -14.89 20.18
C ASN A 471 18.37 -16.29 20.56
N THR A 472 19.25 -17.11 21.13
CA THR A 472 18.90 -18.49 21.50
C THR A 472 17.82 -18.58 22.58
N THR A 473 17.75 -17.61 23.49
CA THR A 473 16.76 -17.59 24.56
C THR A 473 15.35 -17.45 24.00
N LEU A 474 15.12 -16.48 23.14
CA LEU A 474 13.82 -16.30 22.50
C LEU A 474 13.52 -17.41 21.48
N SER A 475 14.52 -17.86 20.74
CA SER A 475 14.36 -19.00 19.85
C SER A 475 13.86 -20.25 20.59
N ASP A 476 14.47 -20.59 21.74
CA ASP A 476 14.07 -21.75 22.55
C ASP A 476 12.69 -21.55 23.18
N GLN A 477 12.36 -20.34 23.63
CA GLN A 477 11.03 -20.01 24.16
C GLN A 477 9.93 -20.26 23.12
N TYR A 478 10.06 -19.68 21.93
CA TYR A 478 9.05 -19.82 20.89
C TYR A 478 9.05 -21.21 20.25
N LYS A 479 10.19 -21.91 20.22
CA LYS A 479 10.24 -23.32 19.86
C LYS A 479 9.38 -24.17 20.82
N ALA A 480 9.47 -23.93 22.13
CA ALA A 480 8.64 -24.64 23.10
C ALA A 480 7.16 -24.41 22.86
N SER A 481 6.75 -23.15 22.63
CA SER A 481 5.37 -22.80 22.29
C SER A 481 4.91 -23.43 20.97
N ALA A 482 5.80 -23.52 19.97
CA ALA A 482 5.49 -24.18 18.70
C ALA A 482 5.24 -25.67 18.86
N VAL A 483 6.06 -26.36 19.66
CA VAL A 483 5.90 -27.78 19.96
C VAL A 483 4.62 -28.04 20.75
N GLU A 484 4.28 -27.18 21.73
CA GLU A 484 3.01 -27.26 22.45
C GLU A 484 1.83 -27.10 21.49
N ALA A 485 1.81 -26.05 20.67
CA ALA A 485 0.75 -25.80 19.71
C ALA A 485 0.63 -26.92 18.67
N TRP A 486 1.74 -27.49 18.24
CA TRP A 486 1.78 -28.68 17.38
C TRP A 486 1.09 -29.87 18.04
N GLY A 487 1.37 -30.13 19.33
CA GLY A 487 0.71 -31.19 20.09
C GLY A 487 -0.80 -30.99 20.19
N VAL A 488 -1.24 -29.78 20.49
CA VAL A 488 -2.67 -29.41 20.53
C VAL A 488 -3.32 -29.59 19.16
N ALA A 489 -2.69 -29.10 18.10
CA ALA A 489 -3.20 -29.19 16.74
C ALA A 489 -3.33 -30.64 16.25
N SER A 490 -2.35 -31.48 16.59
CA SER A 490 -2.33 -32.90 16.21
C SER A 490 -3.40 -33.75 16.89
N ALA A 491 -4.05 -33.23 17.94
CA ALA A 491 -5.17 -33.91 18.60
C ALA A 491 -6.49 -33.77 17.82
N TYR A 492 -6.59 -32.86 16.86
CA TYR A 492 -7.78 -32.69 16.05
C TYR A 492 -7.84 -33.75 14.94
N ALA A 493 -9.07 -34.11 14.52
CA ALA A 493 -9.28 -35.07 13.45
C ALA A 493 -8.87 -34.52 12.07
N ASP A 494 -8.34 -35.39 11.22
CA ASP A 494 -7.86 -35.05 9.87
C ASP A 494 -8.81 -34.20 9.00
N PRO A 495 -10.15 -34.42 9.00
CA PRO A 495 -11.05 -33.55 8.22
C PRO A 495 -11.01 -32.09 8.61
N MET A 496 -10.59 -31.77 9.84
CA MET A 496 -10.43 -30.38 10.30
C MET A 496 -9.20 -29.70 9.71
N LEU A 497 -8.27 -30.45 9.13
CA LEU A 497 -7.14 -29.87 8.39
C LEU A 497 -7.54 -29.11 7.11
N ASP A 498 -8.76 -29.35 6.63
CA ASP A 498 -9.28 -28.65 5.45
C ASP A 498 -10.04 -27.36 5.78
N GLN A 499 -10.10 -26.97 7.07
CA GLN A 499 -10.48 -25.60 7.46
C GLN A 499 -9.56 -24.59 6.76
N THR A 500 -10.13 -23.46 6.34
CA THR A 500 -9.40 -22.43 5.60
C THR A 500 -9.45 -21.09 6.29
N ILE A 501 -8.38 -20.33 6.14
CA ILE A 501 -8.31 -18.90 6.48
C ILE A 501 -7.98 -18.17 5.19
N ALA A 502 -8.75 -17.17 4.85
CA ALA A 502 -8.45 -16.35 3.68
C ALA A 502 -7.00 -15.82 3.75
N ALA A 503 -6.29 -15.91 2.63
CA ALA A 503 -4.88 -15.51 2.47
C ALA A 503 -3.84 -16.27 3.32
N ALA A 504 -4.23 -17.00 4.38
CA ALA A 504 -3.31 -17.81 5.18
C ALA A 504 -3.22 -19.27 4.71
N GLY A 505 -4.24 -19.76 4.02
CA GLY A 505 -4.29 -21.12 3.51
C GLY A 505 -5.16 -22.06 4.35
N ARG A 506 -4.96 -23.36 4.10
CA ARG A 506 -5.66 -24.43 4.82
C ARG A 506 -4.88 -24.84 6.08
N GLY A 507 -5.54 -25.51 6.97
CA GLY A 507 -4.86 -26.14 8.12
C GLY A 507 -3.70 -27.03 7.70
N ARG A 508 -3.80 -27.76 6.56
CA ARG A 508 -2.68 -28.55 5.98
C ARG A 508 -1.50 -27.68 5.57
N ASP A 509 -1.76 -26.50 5.04
CA ASP A 509 -0.70 -25.58 4.62
C ASP A 509 0.03 -24.99 5.84
N LEU A 510 -0.70 -24.69 6.90
CA LEU A 510 -0.15 -24.24 8.18
C LEU A 510 0.61 -25.37 8.91
N LYS A 511 0.11 -26.62 8.85
CA LYS A 511 0.83 -27.81 9.35
C LYS A 511 2.18 -27.99 8.64
N MET A 512 2.17 -27.88 7.30
CA MET A 512 3.40 -27.93 6.50
C MET A 512 4.36 -26.79 6.86
N MET A 513 3.83 -25.59 7.03
CA MET A 513 4.62 -24.42 7.41
C MET A 513 5.25 -24.60 8.80
N ALA A 514 4.47 -25.02 9.79
CA ALA A 514 4.96 -25.32 11.12
C ALA A 514 6.07 -26.40 11.07
N ALA A 515 5.87 -27.46 10.29
CA ALA A 515 6.85 -28.52 10.11
C ALA A 515 8.15 -28.00 9.49
N ALA A 516 8.08 -27.13 8.47
CA ALA A 516 9.27 -26.56 7.82
C ALA A 516 10.14 -25.79 8.81
N PHE A 517 9.53 -24.91 9.62
CA PHE A 517 10.28 -24.12 10.59
C PHE A 517 10.68 -24.93 11.84
N LEU A 518 9.86 -25.88 12.30
CA LEU A 518 10.27 -26.81 13.35
C LEU A 518 11.46 -27.67 12.90
N TYR A 519 11.48 -28.13 11.65
CA TYR A 519 12.65 -28.81 11.11
C TYR A 519 13.90 -27.93 11.14
N ASN A 520 13.79 -26.67 10.75
CA ASN A 520 14.91 -25.72 10.79
C ASN A 520 15.50 -25.56 12.18
N ILE A 521 14.68 -25.51 13.22
CA ILE A 521 15.13 -25.23 14.60
C ILE A 521 15.45 -26.50 15.43
N THR A 522 14.98 -27.69 15.01
CA THR A 522 15.17 -28.93 15.74
C THR A 522 16.08 -29.93 15.02
N GLY A 523 16.03 -29.97 13.70
CA GLY A 523 16.67 -31.03 12.90
C GLY A 523 15.93 -32.39 12.97
N ASP A 524 14.75 -32.44 13.59
CA ASP A 524 14.00 -33.69 13.74
C ASP A 524 13.31 -34.06 12.43
N GLN A 525 13.70 -35.21 11.87
CA GLN A 525 13.22 -35.72 10.58
C GLN A 525 11.71 -36.00 10.56
N GLN A 526 11.05 -36.16 11.71
CA GLN A 526 9.60 -36.30 11.74
C GLN A 526 8.90 -35.10 11.08
N TYR A 527 9.41 -33.89 11.28
CA TYR A 527 8.87 -32.69 10.66
C TYR A 527 9.15 -32.66 9.15
N GLU A 528 10.35 -33.07 8.73
CA GLU A 528 10.65 -33.17 7.31
C GLU A 528 9.74 -34.18 6.57
N ALA A 529 9.41 -35.29 7.22
CA ALA A 529 8.44 -36.27 6.68
C ALA A 529 7.03 -35.68 6.52
N VAL A 530 6.62 -34.78 7.42
CA VAL A 530 5.35 -34.04 7.28
C VAL A 530 5.40 -33.09 6.10
N ILE A 531 6.52 -32.37 5.87
CA ILE A 531 6.68 -31.51 4.69
C ILE A 531 6.51 -32.34 3.42
N GLN A 532 7.12 -33.53 3.35
CA GLN A 532 6.98 -34.44 2.22
C GLN A 532 5.53 -34.86 1.98
N THR A 533 4.78 -35.11 3.05
CA THR A 533 3.40 -35.60 2.97
C THR A 533 2.43 -34.50 2.56
N GLU A 534 2.57 -33.30 3.12
CA GLU A 534 1.59 -32.21 2.93
C GLU A 534 1.91 -31.31 1.73
N SER A 535 3.13 -31.37 1.18
CA SER A 535 3.53 -30.52 0.06
C SER A 535 2.84 -30.88 -1.25
N LEU A 536 2.38 -29.87 -1.95
CA LEU A 536 1.81 -29.98 -3.30
C LEU A 536 2.88 -30.00 -4.40
N CYS A 537 4.17 -29.87 -4.07
CA CYS A 537 5.26 -29.80 -5.03
C CYS A 537 5.66 -31.19 -5.56
N THR A 538 4.72 -31.90 -6.18
CA THR A 538 4.95 -33.20 -6.80
C THR A 538 5.70 -33.12 -8.12
N THR A 539 5.73 -31.96 -8.74
CA THR A 539 6.41 -31.66 -10.02
C THR A 539 7.17 -30.34 -9.96
N ALA A 540 7.97 -30.05 -10.96
CA ALA A 540 8.73 -28.83 -11.10
C ALA A 540 7.90 -27.56 -11.41
N ASN A 541 6.58 -27.70 -11.58
CA ASN A 541 5.69 -26.56 -11.87
C ASN A 541 4.35 -26.69 -11.11
N SER A 542 4.43 -26.99 -9.82
CA SER A 542 3.26 -27.11 -8.97
C SER A 542 2.78 -25.74 -8.50
N ALA A 543 1.46 -25.55 -8.40
CA ALA A 543 0.87 -24.34 -7.81
C ALA A 543 0.89 -24.46 -6.28
N ILE A 544 1.63 -23.58 -5.61
CA ILE A 544 1.78 -23.55 -4.15
C ILE A 544 1.03 -22.39 -3.49
N LEU A 545 0.55 -21.46 -4.30
CA LEU A 545 -0.32 -20.36 -3.92
C LEU A 545 -1.43 -20.27 -4.95
N ASN A 546 -2.65 -20.68 -4.58
CA ASN A 546 -3.79 -20.70 -5.48
C ASN A 546 -5.11 -20.87 -4.70
N GLY A 547 -6.00 -19.90 -4.79
CA GLY A 547 -7.27 -19.94 -4.07
C GLY A 547 -7.07 -20.07 -2.56
N THR A 548 -7.58 -21.14 -1.96
CA THR A 548 -7.43 -21.43 -0.52
C THR A 548 -6.09 -22.06 -0.15
N THR A 549 -5.24 -22.39 -1.12
CA THR A 549 -3.92 -23.00 -0.89
C THR A 549 -2.88 -21.91 -0.68
N SER A 550 -2.09 -22.02 0.38
CA SER A 550 -1.00 -21.08 0.67
C SER A 550 0.19 -21.80 1.31
N GLN A 551 0.97 -22.50 0.46
CA GLN A 551 2.19 -23.20 0.91
C GLN A 551 3.46 -22.37 0.71
N ILE A 552 3.31 -21.06 0.44
CA ILE A 552 4.42 -20.20 0.04
C ILE A 552 5.46 -20.03 1.16
N TRP A 553 5.02 -19.77 2.40
CA TRP A 553 5.92 -19.55 3.53
C TRP A 553 6.61 -20.84 4.01
N GLY A 554 5.87 -21.96 4.05
CA GLY A 554 6.45 -23.26 4.37
C GLY A 554 7.48 -23.70 3.33
N THR A 555 7.20 -23.44 2.04
CA THR A 555 8.15 -23.67 0.95
C THR A 555 9.40 -22.81 1.11
N ALA A 556 9.27 -21.52 1.45
CA ALA A 556 10.42 -20.66 1.71
C ALA A 556 11.29 -21.17 2.85
N GLY A 557 10.68 -21.62 3.96
CA GLY A 557 11.39 -22.21 5.09
C GLY A 557 12.19 -23.46 4.71
N TYR A 558 11.57 -24.37 3.95
CA TYR A 558 12.23 -25.62 3.53
C TYR A 558 13.25 -25.43 2.39
N LEU A 559 13.17 -24.36 1.63
CA LEU A 559 14.16 -24.03 0.60
C LEU A 559 15.47 -23.46 1.16
N MET A 560 15.46 -22.94 2.38
CA MET A 560 16.61 -22.31 3.03
C MET A 560 16.92 -22.90 4.42
N PRO A 561 16.93 -24.22 4.57
CA PRO A 561 17.11 -24.82 5.89
C PRO A 561 18.58 -24.76 6.34
N PRO A 562 18.84 -24.64 7.64
CA PRO A 562 20.17 -24.87 8.19
C PRO A 562 20.49 -26.36 8.34
N GLN A 563 19.48 -27.23 8.14
CA GLN A 563 19.56 -28.66 8.30
C GLN A 563 19.81 -29.39 6.97
N PRO A 564 20.34 -30.64 6.97
CA PRO A 564 20.45 -31.44 5.75
C PRO A 564 19.08 -31.69 5.10
N ILE A 565 19.04 -31.78 3.77
CA ILE A 565 17.85 -32.17 3.01
C ILE A 565 17.88 -33.67 2.75
N HIS A 566 16.86 -34.41 3.22
CA HIS A 566 16.73 -35.83 2.97
C HIS A 566 15.79 -36.12 1.77
N PHE A 567 14.85 -35.25 1.47
CA PHE A 567 13.92 -35.36 0.33
C PHE A 567 14.34 -34.44 -0.83
N GLN A 568 15.49 -34.74 -1.43
CA GLN A 568 16.11 -33.89 -2.47
C GLN A 568 15.19 -33.67 -3.67
N THR A 569 14.41 -34.67 -4.08
CA THR A 569 13.45 -34.51 -5.20
C THR A 569 12.36 -33.50 -4.88
N LEU A 570 11.81 -33.54 -3.65
CA LEU A 570 10.84 -32.55 -3.19
C LEU A 570 11.45 -31.16 -3.17
N TRP A 571 12.64 -31.01 -2.58
CA TRP A 571 13.34 -29.74 -2.53
C TRP A 571 13.57 -29.13 -3.93
N ASN A 572 14.01 -29.97 -4.89
CA ASN A 572 14.20 -29.57 -6.30
C ASN A 572 12.88 -29.13 -6.93
N ASN A 573 11.79 -29.87 -6.70
CA ASN A 573 10.47 -29.53 -7.21
C ASN A 573 9.96 -28.21 -6.61
N MET A 574 10.11 -28.00 -5.32
CA MET A 574 9.74 -26.75 -4.67
C MET A 574 10.49 -25.56 -5.26
N LYS A 575 11.83 -25.67 -5.38
CA LYS A 575 12.66 -24.62 -5.97
C LYS A 575 12.23 -24.31 -7.41
N ALA A 576 12.07 -25.34 -8.22
CA ALA A 576 11.65 -25.18 -9.61
C ALA A 576 10.24 -24.60 -9.73
N SER A 577 9.30 -25.03 -8.87
CA SER A 577 7.92 -24.53 -8.87
C SER A 577 7.87 -23.05 -8.51
N VAL A 578 8.58 -22.60 -7.47
CA VAL A 578 8.64 -21.17 -7.10
C VAL A 578 9.16 -20.33 -8.27
N ILE A 579 10.26 -20.76 -8.91
CA ILE A 579 10.86 -20.06 -10.05
C ILE A 579 9.89 -20.03 -11.25
N ALA A 580 9.22 -21.15 -11.55
CA ALA A 580 8.27 -21.22 -12.64
C ALA A 580 7.03 -20.33 -12.41
N GLN A 581 6.48 -20.33 -11.18
CA GLN A 581 5.37 -19.47 -10.81
C GLN A 581 5.77 -17.98 -10.82
N ALA A 582 6.95 -17.63 -10.31
CA ALA A 582 7.48 -16.28 -10.40
C ALA A 582 7.55 -15.77 -11.85
N LYS A 583 8.04 -16.62 -12.77
CA LYS A 583 8.13 -16.29 -14.20
C LYS A 583 6.78 -16.17 -14.88
N SER A 584 5.83 -17.06 -14.59
CA SER A 584 4.57 -17.13 -15.30
C SER A 584 3.51 -16.17 -14.78
N LYS A 585 3.41 -16.01 -13.46
CA LYS A 585 2.34 -15.23 -12.81
C LYS A 585 2.73 -13.79 -12.50
N GLU A 586 4.01 -13.54 -12.20
CA GLU A 586 4.47 -12.25 -11.70
C GLU A 586 5.40 -11.56 -12.69
N THR A 587 6.65 -11.98 -12.81
CA THR A 587 7.62 -11.28 -13.65
C THR A 587 7.26 -11.24 -15.12
N GLY A 588 6.49 -12.21 -15.62
CA GLY A 588 5.99 -12.22 -16.99
C GLY A 588 5.01 -11.08 -17.32
N ASN A 589 4.56 -10.32 -16.32
CA ASN A 589 3.62 -9.21 -16.49
C ASN A 589 4.33 -7.89 -16.81
N ILE A 590 5.58 -7.68 -16.34
CA ILE A 590 6.27 -6.40 -16.42
C ILE A 590 6.46 -5.87 -17.84
N ASP A 591 6.66 -6.75 -18.82
CA ASP A 591 6.82 -6.35 -20.22
C ASP A 591 5.49 -6.36 -21.01
N LYS A 592 4.38 -6.80 -20.40
CA LYS A 592 3.06 -6.83 -21.02
C LYS A 592 2.20 -5.61 -20.67
N ARG A 593 2.33 -5.11 -19.45
CA ARG A 593 1.49 -4.05 -18.90
C ARG A 593 2.06 -2.65 -19.13
N PRO A 594 1.21 -1.65 -19.36
CA PRO A 594 1.64 -0.26 -19.37
C PRO A 594 2.34 0.18 -18.08
N SER A 595 1.86 -0.27 -16.90
CA SER A 595 2.42 0.06 -15.60
C SER A 595 3.74 -0.62 -15.27
N ARG A 596 4.11 -1.67 -15.99
CA ARG A 596 5.21 -2.58 -15.65
C ARG A 596 5.07 -3.25 -14.28
N ARG A 597 3.86 -3.32 -13.71
CA ARG A 597 3.63 -3.99 -12.44
C ARG A 597 3.76 -5.51 -12.59
N ALA A 598 4.45 -6.10 -11.62
CA ALA A 598 4.60 -7.55 -11.52
C ALA A 598 3.41 -8.21 -10.82
N THR A 599 2.81 -7.54 -9.85
CA THR A 599 1.74 -8.10 -9.02
C THR A 599 0.65 -8.77 -9.84
N ASP A 600 0.10 -9.86 -9.31
CA ASP A 600 -1.07 -10.55 -9.89
C ASP A 600 -2.40 -10.06 -9.25
N GLU A 601 -2.34 -9.01 -8.43
CA GLU A 601 -3.51 -8.44 -7.77
C GLU A 601 -4.54 -7.94 -8.76
N THR A 602 -5.80 -8.30 -8.57
CA THR A 602 -6.88 -7.98 -9.49
C THR A 602 -7.86 -6.96 -8.92
N GLU A 603 -7.88 -6.75 -7.61
CA GLU A 603 -8.97 -6.03 -6.95
C GLU A 603 -8.57 -4.65 -6.45
N MET A 604 -7.35 -4.49 -5.96
CA MET A 604 -6.94 -3.28 -5.23
C MET A 604 -5.72 -2.62 -5.83
N TYR A 605 -5.87 -1.36 -6.11
CA TYR A 605 -4.89 -0.56 -6.80
C TYR A 605 -3.66 -0.23 -5.93
N PHE A 606 -3.84 0.09 -4.64
CA PHE A 606 -2.74 0.36 -3.71
C PHE A 606 -2.17 -0.90 -3.07
N ARG A 607 -2.84 -2.02 -3.21
CA ARG A 607 -2.35 -3.30 -2.76
C ARG A 607 -1.11 -3.66 -3.56
N THR A 608 0.01 -3.79 -2.91
CA THR A 608 1.24 -4.28 -3.49
C THR A 608 1.62 -5.58 -2.81
N ILE A 609 2.15 -6.52 -3.59
CA ILE A 609 3.06 -7.54 -3.12
C ILE A 609 2.50 -8.76 -2.46
N GLN A 610 1.30 -8.77 -1.98
CA GLN A 610 0.72 -10.06 -1.58
C GLN A 610 0.87 -11.10 -2.69
N ASN A 611 0.98 -10.64 -3.93
CA ASN A 611 1.05 -11.47 -5.13
C ASN A 611 2.40 -11.40 -5.87
N VAL A 612 3.50 -11.02 -5.18
CA VAL A 612 4.87 -11.20 -5.68
C VAL A 612 5.73 -12.05 -4.75
N HIS A 613 5.10 -12.88 -3.91
CA HIS A 613 5.79 -13.79 -2.99
C HIS A 613 6.69 -14.79 -3.73
N HIS A 614 6.24 -15.32 -4.87
CA HIS A 614 7.05 -16.23 -5.67
C HIS A 614 8.33 -15.53 -6.13
N THR A 615 8.25 -14.27 -6.56
CA THR A 615 9.41 -13.51 -7.03
C THR A 615 10.39 -13.21 -5.90
N LEU A 616 9.91 -12.86 -4.70
CA LEU A 616 10.75 -12.69 -3.51
C LEU A 616 11.57 -13.95 -3.22
N ILE A 617 10.90 -15.10 -3.12
CA ILE A 617 11.54 -16.37 -2.80
C ILE A 617 12.43 -16.84 -3.95
N ALA A 618 11.95 -16.75 -5.19
CA ALA A 618 12.72 -17.15 -6.38
C ALA A 618 14.03 -16.35 -6.48
N HIS A 619 14.00 -15.04 -6.22
CA HIS A 619 15.21 -14.21 -6.18
C HIS A 619 16.18 -14.68 -5.09
N ALA A 620 15.66 -15.03 -3.90
CA ALA A 620 16.51 -15.48 -2.79
C ALA A 620 17.18 -16.84 -3.07
N VAL A 621 16.47 -17.78 -3.73
CA VAL A 621 16.93 -19.17 -3.90
C VAL A 621 17.60 -19.47 -5.25
N THR A 622 17.39 -18.64 -6.28
CA THR A 622 18.03 -18.87 -7.58
C THR A 622 19.51 -18.58 -7.54
N THR A 623 20.28 -19.41 -8.25
CA THR A 623 21.71 -19.18 -8.54
C THR A 623 21.96 -18.75 -9.99
N ASP A 624 20.93 -18.76 -10.83
CA ASP A 624 21.01 -18.28 -12.19
C ASP A 624 21.02 -16.75 -12.21
N ALA A 625 22.04 -16.16 -12.80
CA ALA A 625 22.24 -14.71 -12.82
C ALA A 625 21.17 -13.98 -13.64
N THR A 626 20.69 -14.59 -14.73
CA THR A 626 19.66 -14.02 -15.61
C THR A 626 18.33 -13.97 -14.87
N ASP A 627 17.93 -15.07 -14.22
CA ASP A 627 16.73 -15.15 -13.40
C ASP A 627 16.79 -14.17 -12.24
N LYS A 628 17.95 -14.10 -11.58
CA LYS A 628 18.15 -13.17 -10.46
C LYS A 628 17.97 -11.71 -10.90
N ALA A 629 18.54 -11.32 -12.02
CA ALA A 629 18.38 -9.98 -12.57
C ALA A 629 16.92 -9.69 -12.99
N LEU A 630 16.22 -10.67 -13.59
CA LEU A 630 14.82 -10.55 -13.95
C LEU A 630 13.93 -10.36 -12.73
N PHE A 631 14.10 -11.18 -11.69
CA PHE A 631 13.32 -11.08 -10.46
C PHE A 631 13.58 -9.78 -9.73
N HIS A 632 14.85 -9.36 -9.62
CA HIS A 632 15.21 -8.07 -9.04
C HIS A 632 14.54 -6.91 -9.78
N LYS A 633 14.59 -6.90 -11.14
CA LYS A 633 13.91 -5.91 -11.98
C LYS A 633 12.41 -5.84 -11.66
N ALA A 634 11.75 -6.99 -11.56
CA ALA A 634 10.32 -7.04 -11.30
C ALA A 634 9.97 -6.48 -9.90
N LEU A 635 10.74 -6.83 -8.87
CA LEU A 635 10.56 -6.31 -7.51
C LEU A 635 10.81 -4.80 -7.44
N ALA A 636 11.85 -4.30 -8.09
CA ALA A 636 12.15 -2.88 -8.14
C ALA A 636 11.04 -2.10 -8.85
N LEU A 637 10.53 -2.58 -9.98
CA LEU A 637 9.42 -1.96 -10.71
C LEU A 637 8.12 -1.90 -9.90
N GLU A 638 7.83 -2.93 -9.10
CA GLU A 638 6.68 -2.93 -8.20
C GLU A 638 6.86 -1.92 -7.07
N ALA A 639 8.06 -1.82 -6.48
CA ALA A 639 8.37 -0.81 -5.49
C ALA A 639 8.31 0.61 -6.07
N ASP A 640 8.84 0.83 -7.27
CA ASP A 640 8.79 2.13 -7.96
C ASP A 640 7.36 2.64 -8.12
N TRP A 641 6.43 1.73 -8.43
CA TRP A 641 5.01 2.07 -8.53
C TRP A 641 4.48 2.64 -7.23
N SER A 642 4.60 1.91 -6.15
CA SER A 642 4.06 2.31 -4.85
C SER A 642 4.82 3.47 -4.19
N LEU A 643 6.03 3.77 -4.67
CA LEU A 643 6.85 4.89 -4.22
C LEU A 643 6.76 6.13 -5.13
N GLY A 644 5.84 6.17 -6.08
CA GLY A 644 5.52 7.39 -6.82
C GLY A 644 5.43 7.31 -8.32
N ARG A 645 5.92 6.23 -8.97
CA ARG A 645 5.82 6.05 -10.42
C ARG A 645 4.41 5.58 -10.82
N ASN A 646 3.40 6.24 -10.29
CA ASN A 646 1.97 5.97 -10.49
C ASN A 646 1.23 7.22 -10.96
N PRO A 647 -0.03 7.12 -11.43
CA PRO A 647 -0.79 8.26 -11.97
C PRO A 647 -1.01 9.43 -11.00
N LEU A 648 -0.88 9.19 -9.70
CA LEU A 648 -1.04 10.21 -8.66
C LEU A 648 0.25 10.94 -8.33
N ASN A 649 1.41 10.48 -8.85
CA ASN A 649 2.73 10.99 -8.45
C ASN A 649 2.88 11.04 -6.93
N MET A 650 2.49 9.95 -6.20
CA MET A 650 2.50 9.93 -4.75
C MET A 650 2.97 8.58 -4.20
N ILE A 651 3.55 8.61 -2.99
CA ILE A 651 3.82 7.41 -2.21
C ILE A 651 2.48 6.88 -1.67
N GLU A 652 2.19 5.61 -1.95
CA GLU A 652 0.92 4.96 -1.61
C GLU A 652 0.84 4.49 -0.14
N MET A 653 1.38 5.29 0.78
CA MET A 653 1.25 5.13 2.22
C MET A 653 1.45 6.48 2.91
N GLY A 654 1.01 6.62 4.16
CA GLY A 654 1.30 7.79 4.97
C GLY A 654 2.78 7.91 5.27
N THR A 655 3.34 9.11 5.14
CA THR A 655 4.77 9.39 5.43
C THR A 655 4.96 10.58 6.36
N ALA A 656 3.89 11.13 6.90
CA ALA A 656 3.97 12.24 7.84
C ALA A 656 4.92 11.91 9.00
N TYR A 657 5.68 12.90 9.45
CA TYR A 657 6.62 12.79 10.57
C TYR A 657 7.80 11.81 10.35
N THR A 658 8.16 11.55 9.11
CA THR A 658 9.31 10.70 8.74
C THR A 658 10.28 11.44 7.83
N GLY A 659 11.40 10.81 7.48
CA GLY A 659 12.33 11.35 6.48
C GLY A 659 11.70 11.58 5.11
N LEU A 660 10.55 10.91 4.84
CA LEU A 660 9.79 11.04 3.59
C LEU A 660 8.64 12.06 3.67
N ALA A 661 8.46 12.77 4.79
CA ALA A 661 7.34 13.69 5.01
C ALA A 661 7.24 14.84 3.97
N ALA A 662 8.36 15.22 3.35
CA ALA A 662 8.36 16.23 2.30
C ALA A 662 7.90 15.70 0.93
N LYS A 663 7.74 14.40 0.80
CA LYS A 663 7.26 13.74 -0.43
C LYS A 663 5.73 13.73 -0.46
N ARG A 664 5.17 13.79 -1.68
CA ARG A 664 3.74 13.63 -1.85
C ARG A 664 3.33 12.22 -1.45
N SER A 665 2.41 12.10 -0.51
CA SER A 665 1.95 10.82 0.05
C SER A 665 0.50 10.92 0.52
N VAL A 666 -0.05 9.85 1.06
CA VAL A 666 -1.39 9.80 1.64
C VAL A 666 -1.47 10.75 2.85
N ASN A 667 -2.49 11.63 2.88
CA ASN A 667 -2.72 12.58 3.98
C ASN A 667 -3.91 12.22 4.86
N TYR A 668 -4.89 11.50 4.33
CA TYR A 668 -6.10 11.16 5.06
C TYR A 668 -6.34 9.67 5.08
N MET A 669 -6.73 9.18 6.24
CA MET A 669 -7.13 7.79 6.46
C MET A 669 -8.42 7.78 7.25
N TYR A 670 -9.29 6.82 6.93
CA TYR A 670 -10.39 6.49 7.80
C TYR A 670 -9.91 5.46 8.82
N THR A 671 -9.94 5.85 10.09
CA THR A 671 -9.73 4.92 11.20
C THR A 671 -10.80 5.12 12.25
N TRP A 672 -11.18 4.04 12.89
CA TRP A 672 -12.16 4.12 13.96
C TRP A 672 -11.64 4.86 15.20
N GLY A 673 -10.42 4.59 15.59
CA GLY A 673 -9.83 5.11 16.82
C GLY A 673 -9.11 6.45 16.69
N SER A 674 -8.80 6.89 15.49
CA SER A 674 -8.02 8.10 15.23
C SER A 674 -8.56 8.94 14.08
N ALA A 675 -9.84 8.79 13.77
CA ALA A 675 -10.52 9.62 12.78
C ALA A 675 -10.77 11.03 13.36
N ASP A 676 -9.73 11.82 13.39
CA ASP A 676 -9.75 13.21 13.80
C ASP A 676 -9.96 14.16 12.61
N ASN A 677 -10.03 13.60 11.39
CA ASN A 677 -10.17 14.31 10.13
C ASN A 677 -9.04 15.31 9.83
N LEU A 678 -7.94 15.20 10.55
CA LEU A 678 -6.78 16.03 10.33
C LEU A 678 -5.87 15.43 9.25
N PRO A 679 -5.19 16.25 8.45
CA PRO A 679 -4.18 15.77 7.54
C PRO A 679 -2.96 15.23 8.30
N GLY A 680 -2.22 14.30 7.68
CA GLY A 680 -1.00 13.77 8.27
C GLY A 680 -1.24 12.47 9.03
N VAL A 681 -1.65 11.44 8.32
CA VAL A 681 -1.89 10.10 8.87
C VAL A 681 -0.63 9.49 9.46
N ALA A 682 -0.82 8.52 10.34
CA ALA A 682 0.27 7.76 10.92
C ALA A 682 1.15 7.10 9.85
N PRO A 683 2.46 7.12 10.02
CA PRO A 683 3.39 6.55 9.03
C PRO A 683 3.08 5.09 8.72
N GLY A 684 3.28 4.70 7.46
CA GLY A 684 3.17 3.33 6.98
C GLY A 684 1.75 2.83 6.73
N GLN A 685 0.73 3.52 7.20
CA GLN A 685 -0.65 3.17 6.91
C GLN A 685 -0.94 3.33 5.42
N THR A 686 -1.53 2.30 4.84
CA THR A 686 -1.84 2.22 3.40
C THR A 686 -3.32 2.00 3.22
N PRO A 687 -4.04 2.90 2.52
CA PRO A 687 -5.48 2.78 2.34
C PRO A 687 -5.85 1.64 1.38
N TYR A 688 -7.09 1.19 1.50
CA TYR A 688 -7.72 0.46 0.41
C TYR A 688 -7.69 1.34 -0.86
N LEU A 689 -7.96 0.84 -1.93
CA LEU A 689 -8.61 1.40 -3.09
C LEU A 689 -9.29 0.24 -3.75
N ASN A 690 -10.53 0.01 -3.39
CA ASN A 690 -11.30 -1.05 -4.01
C ASN A 690 -11.85 -0.54 -5.34
N LEU A 691 -11.39 -1.12 -6.44
CA LEU A 691 -11.76 -0.71 -7.79
C LEU A 691 -13.13 -1.24 -8.22
N ASP A 692 -13.57 -2.34 -7.64
CA ASP A 692 -14.80 -3.00 -8.07
C ASP A 692 -16.04 -2.38 -7.43
N ASP A 693 -15.87 -1.67 -6.34
CA ASP A 693 -16.96 -1.28 -5.46
C ASP A 693 -17.25 0.23 -5.49
N TRP A 694 -16.95 0.87 -6.59
CA TRP A 694 -17.16 2.32 -6.79
C TRP A 694 -18.60 2.78 -6.67
N SER A 695 -19.55 1.85 -6.67
CA SER A 695 -20.98 2.17 -6.58
C SER A 695 -21.54 2.15 -5.17
N THR A 696 -20.83 1.56 -4.18
CA THR A 696 -21.37 1.26 -2.86
C THR A 696 -20.73 2.01 -1.70
N MET A 697 -19.79 2.91 -1.95
CA MET A 697 -18.68 3.17 -1.06
C MET A 697 -18.66 4.47 -0.30
N ILE A 698 -19.71 5.22 -0.27
CA ILE A 698 -19.85 6.29 0.71
C ILE A 698 -21.08 6.03 1.54
N MET A 699 -20.84 5.59 2.79
CA MET A 699 -21.80 5.66 3.89
C MET A 699 -23.23 6.02 3.44
N SER A 700 -23.95 5.08 2.80
CA SER A 700 -25.30 5.26 2.26
C SER A 700 -25.47 6.18 1.03
N LYS A 701 -24.43 6.88 0.56
CA LYS A 701 -24.51 7.75 -0.62
C LYS A 701 -23.38 7.53 -1.61
N PRO A 702 -23.40 6.42 -2.35
CA PRO A 702 -22.35 6.12 -3.36
C PRO A 702 -22.16 7.22 -4.41
N SER A 703 -23.22 7.95 -4.73
CA SER A 703 -23.18 9.04 -5.71
C SER A 703 -22.44 10.30 -5.24
N ALA A 704 -22.15 10.44 -3.96
CA ALA A 704 -21.59 11.69 -3.43
C ALA A 704 -20.11 11.88 -3.81
N LEU A 705 -19.26 10.81 -3.84
CA LEU A 705 -17.88 10.89 -4.31
C LEU A 705 -17.80 11.40 -5.75
N TYR A 706 -18.76 11.01 -6.55
CA TYR A 706 -18.79 11.30 -7.96
C TYR A 706 -19.65 12.51 -8.31
N ALA A 707 -20.52 12.95 -7.36
CA ALA A 707 -21.49 14.06 -7.50
C ALA A 707 -20.76 15.33 -7.81
N GLY A 708 -20.05 15.79 -8.34
CA GLY A 708 -19.27 16.99 -8.70
C GLY A 708 -18.01 16.66 -9.45
N SER A 709 -17.69 15.37 -9.61
CA SER A 709 -16.57 14.95 -10.44
C SER A 709 -16.89 15.22 -11.93
N TYR A 710 -15.87 15.67 -12.66
CA TYR A 710 -15.99 15.93 -14.08
C TYR A 710 -14.72 15.45 -14.80
N PRO A 711 -14.82 14.73 -15.91
CA PRO A 711 -16.04 14.27 -16.57
C PRO A 711 -16.93 13.43 -15.67
N ALA A 712 -18.23 13.52 -15.87
CA ALA A 712 -19.20 12.63 -15.23
C ALA A 712 -18.97 11.17 -15.65
N ASP A 713 -19.69 10.22 -15.01
CA ASP A 713 -19.50 8.79 -15.22
C ASP A 713 -18.05 8.35 -14.95
N PHE A 714 -17.64 8.60 -13.75
CA PHE A 714 -16.29 8.37 -13.27
C PHE A 714 -15.75 6.97 -13.63
N LYS A 715 -16.53 5.92 -13.38
CA LYS A 715 -16.16 4.54 -13.66
C LYS A 715 -15.74 4.29 -15.10
N ASN A 716 -16.45 4.89 -16.07
CA ASN A 716 -16.24 4.64 -17.49
C ASN A 716 -15.33 5.67 -18.16
N THR A 717 -15.10 6.82 -17.55
CA THR A 717 -14.35 7.94 -18.18
C THR A 717 -12.98 8.18 -17.57
N TRP A 718 -12.81 7.97 -16.25
CA TRP A 718 -11.55 8.24 -15.56
C TRP A 718 -10.55 7.09 -15.69
N PRO A 719 -9.24 7.39 -15.67
CA PRO A 719 -8.23 6.37 -15.41
C PRO A 719 -8.42 5.82 -13.99
N ILE A 720 -8.49 4.52 -13.88
CA ILE A 720 -8.63 3.84 -12.58
C ILE A 720 -7.50 4.25 -11.62
N GLY A 721 -6.29 4.44 -12.15
CA GLY A 721 -5.14 4.89 -11.37
C GLY A 721 -5.27 6.27 -10.74
N GLU A 722 -6.24 7.09 -11.15
CA GLU A 722 -6.56 8.36 -10.50
C GLU A 722 -7.78 8.26 -9.55
N GLY A 723 -8.27 7.06 -9.31
CA GLY A 723 -9.50 6.80 -8.54
C GLY A 723 -9.40 7.01 -7.04
N TYR A 724 -8.24 7.23 -6.49
CA TYR A 724 -8.07 7.52 -5.08
C TYR A 724 -8.45 8.97 -4.75
N PHE A 725 -9.23 9.13 -3.67
CA PHE A 725 -9.63 10.42 -3.12
C PHE A 725 -9.00 10.57 -1.74
N ASP A 726 -8.04 11.45 -1.60
CA ASP A 726 -7.32 11.71 -0.35
C ASP A 726 -8.18 12.60 0.55
N THR A 727 -9.25 12.03 1.09
CA THR A 727 -10.23 12.69 1.95
C THR A 727 -10.63 11.77 3.11
N PRO A 728 -10.98 12.32 4.28
CA PRO A 728 -11.51 11.52 5.38
C PRO A 728 -12.90 10.95 5.04
N PHE A 729 -13.35 9.93 5.78
CA PHE A 729 -14.69 9.32 5.73
C PHE A 729 -15.09 8.57 4.46
N VAL A 730 -14.18 8.34 3.56
CA VAL A 730 -14.41 7.44 2.43
C VAL A 730 -13.80 6.10 2.79
N TRP A 731 -14.47 5.36 3.69
CA TRP A 731 -13.88 4.16 4.28
C TRP A 731 -13.33 3.18 3.26
N ALA A 732 -14.02 2.91 2.21
CA ALA A 732 -13.53 1.98 1.20
C ALA A 732 -12.38 2.48 0.33
N HIS A 733 -12.06 3.76 0.37
CA HIS A 733 -10.88 4.33 -0.28
C HIS A 733 -9.77 4.67 0.71
N SER A 734 -10.13 5.06 1.93
CA SER A 734 -9.19 5.58 2.90
C SER A 734 -9.03 4.71 4.15
N GLU A 735 -9.87 3.70 4.35
CA GLU A 735 -9.65 2.70 5.40
C GLU A 735 -8.49 1.78 5.04
N TYR A 736 -7.89 1.14 6.03
CA TYR A 736 -6.73 0.28 5.86
C TYR A 736 -6.78 -0.93 6.79
N THR A 737 -6.09 -1.98 6.40
CA THR A 737 -5.94 -3.16 7.25
C THR A 737 -4.50 -3.68 7.23
N PRO A 738 -4.03 -4.27 8.32
CA PRO A 738 -2.68 -4.83 8.35
C PRO A 738 -2.52 -6.00 7.38
N GLN A 739 -3.53 -6.86 7.25
CA GLN A 739 -3.44 -8.07 6.44
C GLN A 739 -3.70 -7.86 4.95
N GLN A 740 -4.41 -6.80 4.54
CA GLN A 740 -4.75 -6.59 3.13
C GLN A 740 -3.90 -5.52 2.46
N THR A 741 -3.64 -4.40 3.14
CA THR A 741 -3.03 -3.25 2.51
C THR A 741 -1.59 -2.98 2.93
N MET A 742 -1.18 -3.37 4.15
CA MET A 742 0.10 -2.94 4.72
C MET A 742 1.22 -3.98 4.57
N ARG A 743 0.95 -5.26 4.86
CA ARG A 743 1.99 -6.30 4.97
C ARG A 743 2.84 -6.48 3.73
N GLY A 744 2.24 -6.37 2.55
CA GLY A 744 2.95 -6.58 1.30
C GLY A 744 4.02 -5.53 1.02
N LYS A 745 3.73 -4.25 1.28
CA LYS A 745 4.71 -3.16 1.13
C LYS A 745 5.90 -3.37 2.06
N MET A 746 5.62 -3.70 3.32
CA MET A 746 6.66 -3.97 4.30
C MET A 746 7.56 -5.13 3.87
N ALA A 747 6.99 -6.25 3.39
CA ALA A 747 7.76 -7.40 2.90
C ALA A 747 8.65 -7.04 1.71
N LEU A 748 8.16 -6.24 0.73
CA LEU A 748 8.95 -5.83 -0.43
C LEU A 748 10.08 -4.87 -0.06
N TYR A 749 9.73 -3.79 0.66
CA TYR A 749 10.74 -2.80 1.01
C TYR A 749 11.80 -3.41 1.93
N GLY A 750 11.38 -4.25 2.89
CA GLY A 750 12.30 -5.00 3.74
C GLY A 750 13.22 -5.91 2.94
N TYR A 751 12.67 -6.67 1.99
CA TYR A 751 13.50 -7.55 1.16
C TYR A 751 14.51 -6.76 0.30
N LEU A 752 14.04 -5.71 -0.39
CA LEU A 752 14.91 -4.87 -1.22
C LEU A 752 15.97 -4.13 -0.38
N TYR A 753 15.61 -3.67 0.82
CA TYR A 753 16.56 -3.07 1.75
C TYR A 753 17.61 -4.10 2.20
N GLY A 754 17.19 -5.28 2.64
CA GLY A 754 18.08 -6.31 3.18
C GLY A 754 19.08 -6.87 2.15
N ILE A 755 18.67 -7.09 0.90
CA ILE A 755 19.60 -7.57 -0.15
C ILE A 755 20.63 -6.52 -0.55
N ASN A 756 20.33 -5.23 -0.41
CA ASN A 756 21.26 -4.15 -0.70
C ASN A 756 22.17 -3.81 0.49
N HIS A 757 21.74 -4.11 1.71
CA HIS A 757 22.52 -3.85 2.94
C HIS A 757 23.43 -5.02 3.32
N GLY A 758 23.01 -6.25 3.07
CA GLY A 758 23.73 -7.47 3.45
C GLY A 758 24.98 -7.79 2.62
N SER A 759 25.21 -7.13 1.49
CA SER A 759 26.39 -7.36 0.65
C SER A 759 27.67 -6.70 1.20
N GLY A 760 27.58 -5.91 2.28
CA GLY A 760 28.73 -5.23 2.92
C GLY A 760 29.13 -5.74 4.31
N ALA A 761 28.36 -6.62 4.93
CA ALA A 761 28.55 -7.03 6.33
C ALA A 761 29.18 -8.41 6.50
N THR A 762 30.34 -8.64 5.89
CA THR A 762 31.27 -9.66 6.39
C THR A 762 32.42 -8.96 7.11
N GLY A 763 32.27 -8.77 8.39
CA GLY A 763 33.36 -8.46 9.30
C GLY A 763 33.32 -7.09 9.96
N GLY A 764 33.03 -7.06 11.25
CA GLY A 764 33.45 -5.96 12.10
C GLY A 764 32.35 -5.37 12.97
N ALA A 765 32.14 -5.97 14.14
CA ALA A 765 31.61 -5.24 15.27
C ALA A 765 32.50 -4.02 15.56
N GLY A 766 31.94 -2.82 15.44
CA GLY A 766 32.63 -1.59 15.78
C GLY A 766 31.72 -0.39 15.54
N GLY A 767 31.02 0.03 16.59
CA GLY A 767 30.18 1.19 16.56
C GLY A 767 30.94 2.47 16.22
N SER A 768 30.34 3.35 15.47
CA SER A 768 30.52 4.77 15.69
C SER A 768 29.29 5.51 15.19
N GLY A 769 28.61 6.16 16.12
CA GLY A 769 27.48 7.03 15.88
C GLY A 769 27.84 8.19 14.95
N GLY A 770 27.06 8.31 13.90
CA GLY A 770 26.99 9.51 13.12
C GLY A 770 25.83 10.36 13.62
N THR A 771 26.17 11.45 14.29
CA THR A 771 25.21 12.48 14.69
C THR A 771 24.66 13.16 13.43
N SER A 772 23.40 12.93 13.13
CA SER A 772 22.63 13.75 12.20
C SER A 772 22.20 15.04 12.86
N GLY A 773 22.69 16.17 12.34
CA GLY A 773 22.35 17.50 12.78
C GLY A 773 20.87 17.84 12.49
N SER A 774 20.15 18.21 13.52
CA SER A 774 18.82 18.78 13.46
C SER A 774 18.85 20.14 12.80
N GLY A 775 18.05 20.31 11.74
CA GLY A 775 17.80 21.57 11.05
C GLY A 775 17.09 22.55 11.95
N GLY A 776 17.68 23.74 12.06
CA GLY A 776 17.17 24.86 12.85
C GLY A 776 15.99 25.54 12.20
N ALA A 777 15.04 25.88 13.02
CA ALA A 777 13.94 26.78 12.76
C ALA A 777 14.41 28.20 12.57
N SER A 778 13.85 28.90 11.58
CA SER A 778 14.01 30.27 11.26
C SER A 778 13.32 31.16 12.30
N GLY A 779 14.08 32.08 12.88
CA GLY A 779 13.55 33.20 13.68
C GLY A 779 14.21 34.50 13.28
N SER A 780 13.39 35.45 12.87
CA SER A 780 13.76 36.79 12.45
C SER A 780 14.12 37.73 13.60
N GLY A 781 15.11 38.62 13.38
CA GLY A 781 15.04 40.02 13.87
C GLY A 781 16.06 40.48 14.85
N GLY A 782 16.92 41.37 14.42
CA GLY A 782 17.16 42.65 15.15
C GLY A 782 18.49 42.86 15.84
N ALA A 783 19.39 43.60 15.18
CA ALA A 783 20.13 44.77 15.61
C ALA A 783 21.22 44.74 16.72
N SER A 784 22.42 45.03 16.24
CA SER A 784 23.44 46.02 16.70
C SER A 784 24.16 45.81 18.00
N GLY A 785 25.50 45.87 17.89
CA GLY A 785 26.35 46.54 18.90
C GLY A 785 27.66 45.87 19.27
N GLY A 786 28.75 46.24 18.65
CA GLY A 786 29.96 46.79 19.31
C GLY A 786 30.99 45.87 19.96
N GLY A 787 32.13 45.74 19.35
CA GLY A 787 33.38 46.05 19.93
C GLY A 787 34.19 44.99 20.68
N GLY A 788 35.41 44.73 20.20
CA GLY A 788 36.54 44.43 21.06
C GLY A 788 37.31 43.13 20.79
N ALA A 789 38.40 43.26 20.06
CA ALA A 789 39.55 42.35 20.09
C ALA A 789 40.55 42.87 21.15
N PRO A 790 41.76 42.33 21.38
CA PRO A 790 42.37 41.02 21.13
C PRO A 790 43.22 40.46 22.30
N GLY A 791 43.86 39.32 22.15
CA GLY A 791 44.98 38.86 23.01
C GLY A 791 45.25 37.37 22.84
N SER A 792 46.19 36.98 22.13
CA SER A 792 47.61 36.64 22.13
C SER A 792 48.02 35.54 23.11
N GLY A 793 48.73 34.59 22.55
CA GLY A 793 49.81 33.79 23.17
C GLY A 793 49.45 32.42 23.56
N GLY A 794 50.13 31.34 23.19
CA GLY A 794 51.53 31.03 23.03
C GLY A 794 51.60 29.51 23.18
N ALA A 795 52.19 28.88 22.29
CA ALA A 795 53.47 28.26 22.16
C ALA A 795 53.72 26.95 22.95
N SER A 796 54.08 25.96 22.15
CA SER A 796 55.24 25.05 22.30
C SER A 796 55.18 23.78 23.13
N GLY A 797 55.69 22.73 22.51
CA GLY A 797 56.46 21.65 23.10
C GLY A 797 56.19 20.29 22.47
N ARG A 798 56.82 19.94 21.41
CA ARG A 798 57.98 19.07 21.18
C ARG A 798 58.03 17.75 21.95
N GLY A 799 58.20 16.66 21.21
CA GLY A 799 59.24 15.66 21.25
C GLY A 799 58.66 14.26 21.36
N GLY A 800 59.07 13.29 20.64
CA GLY A 800 60.19 12.71 19.97
C GLY A 800 59.84 11.27 19.78
N ALA A 801 60.03 10.74 18.70
CA ALA A 801 61.10 10.08 18.05
C ALA A 801 61.40 8.64 18.49
N SER A 802 61.58 7.85 17.49
CA SER A 802 62.33 6.63 17.31
C SER A 802 61.56 5.30 17.58
N GLY A 803 61.67 4.32 16.75
CA GLY A 803 62.59 3.95 15.70
C GLY A 803 62.43 2.52 15.33
N GLY A 804 62.73 2.19 14.13
CA GLY A 804 63.48 1.06 13.68
C GLY A 804 62.67 -0.18 13.46
N GLY A 805 62.67 -0.79 12.37
CA GLY A 805 63.62 -1.14 11.43
C GLY A 805 63.35 -2.53 10.93
N GLY A 806 63.54 -2.78 9.69
CA GLY A 806 64.21 -3.81 9.04
C GLY A 806 63.26 -4.85 8.39
N SER A 807 63.23 -5.02 7.17
CA SER A 807 64.08 -5.24 6.03
C SER A 807 63.89 -6.65 5.46
N MET A 808 63.55 -6.60 4.14
CA MET A 808 64.12 -7.47 3.09
C MET A 808 63.73 -8.96 2.93
N GLY A 809 63.40 -9.23 1.66
CA GLY A 809 63.74 -10.46 0.93
C GLY A 809 62.70 -10.70 -0.18
N ARG A 810 62.83 -10.13 -1.29
CA ARG A 810 63.40 -10.49 -2.59
C ARG A 810 63.26 -11.95 -3.02
N GLY A 811 62.71 -12.05 -4.25
CA GLY A 811 63.12 -12.94 -5.33
C GLY A 811 62.08 -14.00 -5.63
N GLY A 812 61.74 -14.24 -6.84
CA GLY A 812 62.24 -14.05 -8.18
C GLY A 812 61.30 -14.75 -9.12
N THR A 813 60.99 -14.13 -10.11
CA THR A 813 61.00 -14.25 -11.58
C THR A 813 61.08 -15.65 -12.23
N ILE A 814 60.37 -15.70 -13.39
CA ILE A 814 60.60 -16.44 -14.64
C ILE A 814 59.89 -17.79 -14.70
N GLY A 815 59.18 -18.14 -15.81
CA GLY A 815 59.19 -17.87 -17.24
C GLY A 815 58.01 -18.55 -17.89
N ALA A 816 57.56 -18.02 -18.84
CA ALA A 816 57.49 -18.06 -20.28
C ALA A 816 57.44 -19.47 -20.92
N GLY A 817 56.58 -19.52 -21.90
CA GLY A 817 56.54 -20.53 -22.94
C GLY A 817 55.15 -21.17 -23.02
N GLY A 818 54.40 -21.02 -24.03
CA GLY A 818 54.57 -20.75 -25.43
C GLY A 818 54.04 -21.93 -26.20
N VAL A 819 53.29 -21.58 -27.23
CA VAL A 819 53.03 -22.35 -28.46
C VAL A 819 51.68 -23.03 -28.61
N SER A 820 50.91 -22.39 -29.45
CA SER A 820 49.92 -23.03 -30.32
C SER A 820 50.67 -23.85 -31.43
N PRO A 821 50.05 -24.79 -32.12
CA PRO A 821 49.35 -24.48 -33.37
C PRO A 821 48.07 -25.37 -33.60
N ALA A 822 47.11 -24.85 -34.29
CA ALA A 822 46.82 -24.77 -35.73
C ALA A 822 46.45 -26.11 -36.39
N GLY A 823 45.37 -26.07 -37.09
CA GLY A 823 44.96 -26.93 -38.17
C GLY A 823 43.59 -27.54 -37.95
N GLY A 824 42.60 -27.38 -38.74
CA GLY A 824 42.50 -26.95 -40.13
C GLY A 824 41.24 -27.61 -40.70
N SER A 825 40.50 -26.76 -41.35
CA SER A 825 39.85 -26.91 -42.65
C SER A 825 38.74 -27.90 -42.86
N ALA A 826 37.72 -27.35 -43.32
CA ALA A 826 37.02 -27.39 -44.63
C ALA A 826 35.78 -28.26 -44.58
N GLY A 827 34.70 -27.93 -45.21
CA GLY A 827 34.38 -27.00 -46.26
C GLY A 827 32.98 -27.19 -46.69
N SER A 828 32.52 -26.19 -47.38
CA SER A 828 31.60 -26.15 -48.53
C SER A 828 30.20 -26.69 -48.30
N GLY A 829 29.16 -26.02 -48.68
CA GLY A 829 28.90 -25.03 -49.68
C GLY A 829 27.45 -25.06 -50.02
N GLY A 830 26.97 -23.98 -50.46
CA GLY A 830 26.13 -23.68 -51.57
C GLY A 830 24.70 -23.28 -51.26
N ALA A 831 24.45 -22.01 -51.28
CA ALA A 831 23.94 -21.14 -52.31
C ALA A 831 22.63 -21.54 -52.97
N SER A 832 21.69 -20.68 -52.86
CA SER A 832 20.96 -19.83 -53.82
C SER A 832 19.46 -19.98 -53.65
N ALA A 833 18.79 -18.88 -53.43
CA ALA A 833 18.26 -17.85 -54.29
C ALA A 833 16.88 -18.14 -54.89
N GLY A 834 16.04 -17.14 -54.69
CA GLY A 834 15.00 -16.80 -55.70
C GLY A 834 13.57 -17.06 -55.23
N GLY A 835 12.82 -16.02 -54.85
CA GLY A 835 12.06 -15.24 -55.82
C GLY A 835 10.61 -15.51 -55.79
N GLY A 836 9.79 -14.56 -55.39
CA GLY A 836 8.70 -14.10 -56.26
C GLY A 836 7.24 -14.51 -55.95
N SER A 837 6.54 -13.53 -55.37
CA SER A 837 5.27 -12.97 -55.88
C SER A 837 3.94 -13.79 -55.89
N THR A 838 2.98 -13.09 -55.27
CA THR A 838 1.58 -12.87 -55.70
C THR A 838 0.59 -14.02 -55.87
N GLY A 839 -0.56 -13.79 -55.22
CA GLY A 839 -1.80 -14.16 -55.85
C GLY A 839 -2.94 -14.70 -55.00
N ARG A 840 -3.83 -13.82 -54.63
CA ARG A 840 -5.32 -13.91 -54.60
C ARG A 840 -6.00 -15.28 -54.66
N GLY A 841 -6.98 -15.43 -53.72
CA GLY A 841 -8.35 -15.73 -54.19
C GLY A 841 -8.92 -17.08 -53.81
N GLY A 842 -10.11 -17.05 -53.23
CA GLY A 842 -11.13 -18.03 -53.58
C GLY A 842 -11.62 -19.00 -52.50
N THR A 843 -12.61 -18.60 -51.82
CA THR A 843 -13.91 -19.22 -51.46
C THR A 843 -14.18 -20.74 -51.64
N ILE A 844 -15.00 -21.25 -50.69
CA ILE A 844 -16.08 -22.26 -50.75
C ILE A 844 -15.74 -23.70 -50.35
N GLY A 845 -16.60 -24.25 -49.43
CA GLY A 845 -17.09 -25.57 -49.51
C GLY A 845 -17.20 -26.41 -48.27
N ALA A 846 -18.35 -26.42 -47.76
CA ALA A 846 -19.16 -27.26 -46.90
C ALA A 846 -18.87 -28.78 -46.78
N GLY A 847 -19.28 -29.34 -45.65
CA GLY A 847 -19.63 -30.73 -45.41
C GLY A 847 -18.65 -31.43 -44.47
N GLY A 848 -18.97 -31.97 -43.35
CA GLY A 848 -20.11 -32.70 -42.87
C GLY A 848 -19.62 -33.94 -42.15
N VAL A 849 -20.23 -34.26 -41.00
CA VAL A 849 -20.32 -35.57 -40.34
C VAL A 849 -19.27 -35.89 -39.24
N SER A 850 -19.75 -35.89 -38.01
CA SER A 850 -19.30 -36.69 -36.85
C SER A 850 -19.51 -38.22 -37.08
N PRO A 851 -19.03 -39.15 -36.24
CA PRO A 851 -19.06 -39.18 -34.79
C PRO A 851 -17.95 -39.98 -34.08
N ALA A 852 -17.99 -39.83 -32.73
CA ALA A 852 -17.71 -40.82 -31.69
C ALA A 852 -16.31 -40.97 -31.07
N GLY A 853 -16.26 -40.71 -29.79
CA GLY A 853 -15.74 -41.62 -28.78
C GLY A 853 -14.36 -41.29 -28.17
N GLY A 854 -14.34 -40.87 -26.91
CA GLY A 854 -13.13 -40.94 -26.16
C GLY A 854 -13.15 -40.06 -24.90
N SER A 855 -13.49 -40.67 -23.79
CA SER A 855 -13.40 -40.15 -22.44
C SER A 855 -12.00 -39.62 -22.14
N ALA A 856 -11.91 -38.41 -21.62
CA ALA A 856 -10.80 -37.98 -20.81
C ALA A 856 -11.31 -36.99 -19.77
N THR A 857 -11.06 -37.33 -18.55
CA THR A 857 -11.33 -36.68 -17.29
C THR A 857 -10.88 -35.23 -17.27
N GLY A 858 -11.84 -34.36 -16.99
CA GLY A 858 -11.59 -32.96 -16.76
C GLY A 858 -10.94 -32.73 -15.40
N GLY A 859 -9.88 -31.94 -15.38
CA GLY A 859 -9.35 -31.34 -14.19
C GLY A 859 -9.93 -29.95 -14.05
N ASP A 860 -10.70 -29.75 -13.01
CA ASP A 860 -11.22 -28.45 -12.63
C ASP A 860 -10.08 -27.54 -12.19
N VAL A 861 -9.84 -26.50 -12.95
CA VAL A 861 -9.01 -25.36 -12.55
C VAL A 861 -9.95 -24.32 -11.97
N LEU A 862 -10.00 -24.24 -10.65
CA LEU A 862 -10.61 -23.10 -9.96
C LEU A 862 -9.59 -21.96 -9.92
N GLY A 863 -9.73 -21.05 -10.86
CA GLY A 863 -9.11 -19.74 -10.78
C GLY A 863 -9.90 -18.86 -9.82
N THR A 864 -9.20 -18.11 -9.02
CA THR A 864 -9.80 -17.00 -8.26
C THR A 864 -10.50 -16.08 -9.25
N GLY A 865 -11.83 -16.00 -9.14
CA GLY A 865 -12.68 -15.46 -10.16
C GLY A 865 -12.48 -13.99 -10.40
N GLY A 866 -12.29 -13.68 -11.62
CA GLY A 866 -12.68 -12.43 -12.21
C GLY A 866 -13.70 -12.75 -13.29
N GLU A 867 -14.94 -12.49 -13.05
CA GLU A 867 -15.96 -12.59 -14.08
C GLU A 867 -15.82 -11.40 -15.04
N VAL A 868 -15.48 -11.71 -16.26
CA VAL A 868 -15.61 -10.78 -17.39
C VAL A 868 -16.99 -10.97 -17.99
N GLY A 869 -17.91 -10.08 -17.65
CA GLY A 869 -19.19 -9.96 -18.32
C GLY A 869 -19.01 -9.44 -19.74
N GLY A 870 -19.12 -10.32 -20.70
CA GLY A 870 -19.28 -9.98 -22.11
C GLY A 870 -20.75 -9.74 -22.42
N SER A 871 -21.12 -8.50 -22.66
CA SER A 871 -22.42 -8.14 -23.19
C SER A 871 -22.49 -8.37 -24.69
N THR A 872 -23.39 -9.22 -25.13
CA THR A 872 -23.92 -9.16 -26.49
C THR A 872 -25.43 -9.00 -26.41
N ALA A 873 -25.90 -7.94 -27.01
CA ALA A 873 -27.31 -7.58 -27.18
C ALA A 873 -28.01 -8.55 -28.16
N GLY A 874 -29.22 -8.89 -27.83
CA GLY A 874 -30.14 -9.53 -28.78
C GLY A 874 -31.57 -9.46 -28.27
N ALA A 875 -32.39 -8.73 -28.97
CA ALA A 875 -33.77 -8.37 -28.65
C ALA A 875 -34.76 -9.53 -28.84
N GLY A 876 -35.84 -9.50 -28.06
CA GLY A 876 -37.17 -9.88 -28.57
C GLY A 876 -37.92 -10.97 -27.84
N GLY A 877 -39.05 -10.60 -27.26
CA GLY A 877 -40.22 -11.49 -27.24
C GLY A 877 -40.75 -11.95 -25.90
N ILE A 878 -41.75 -11.29 -25.38
CA ILE A 878 -42.79 -11.77 -24.44
C ILE A 878 -43.83 -12.56 -25.26
N PRO A 879 -44.76 -13.48 -24.78
CA PRO A 879 -45.38 -13.51 -23.43
C PRO A 879 -45.78 -14.90 -22.86
N ALA A 880 -46.12 -14.82 -21.58
CA ALA A 880 -47.32 -15.34 -20.89
C ALA A 880 -47.55 -16.83 -20.57
N ALA A 881 -47.83 -16.97 -19.28
CA ALA A 881 -48.91 -17.76 -18.65
C ALA A 881 -48.76 -19.25 -18.33
N GLY A 882 -48.92 -19.50 -17.05
CA GLY A 882 -49.89 -20.44 -16.54
C GLY A 882 -49.36 -21.82 -16.11
N GLY A 883 -49.69 -22.19 -14.85
CA GLY A 883 -50.03 -23.56 -14.53
C GLY A 883 -49.36 -24.13 -13.28
N ASP A 884 -50.19 -24.27 -12.28
CA ASP A 884 -50.04 -25.02 -11.03
C ASP A 884 -49.63 -26.47 -11.22
N GLY A 885 -48.98 -27.05 -10.21
CA GLY A 885 -48.88 -28.50 -10.10
C GLY A 885 -48.00 -28.99 -8.97
N THR A 886 -48.66 -29.32 -7.90
CA THR A 886 -48.24 -30.03 -6.67
C THR A 886 -47.53 -31.36 -6.93
N GLY A 887 -46.59 -31.74 -6.07
CA GLY A 887 -46.39 -33.15 -5.70
C GLY A 887 -44.94 -33.63 -5.55
N GLY A 888 -44.46 -33.76 -4.33
CA GLY A 888 -44.06 -35.00 -3.74
C GLY A 888 -42.66 -35.56 -3.92
N MET A 889 -41.93 -35.55 -2.84
CA MET A 889 -41.06 -36.58 -2.27
C MET A 889 -39.68 -36.93 -2.88
N ALA A 890 -38.71 -36.71 -2.03
CA ALA A 890 -37.62 -37.58 -1.58
C ALA A 890 -36.50 -38.01 -2.57
N GLY A 891 -35.30 -37.69 -2.17
CA GLY A 891 -34.10 -38.34 -2.72
C GLY A 891 -32.82 -37.60 -2.31
N SER A 892 -32.26 -38.06 -1.21
CA SER A 892 -30.96 -37.85 -0.62
C SER A 892 -29.78 -37.64 -1.58
N GLY A 893 -28.86 -36.77 -1.17
CA GLY A 893 -27.49 -36.78 -1.69
C GLY A 893 -26.96 -35.36 -1.89
N GLY A 894 -26.61 -34.73 -0.77
CA GLY A 894 -26.09 -33.40 -0.83
C GLY A 894 -24.64 -33.30 -0.54
N GLY A 895 -23.91 -32.64 -1.07
CA GLY A 895 -22.65 -32.07 -0.65
C GLY A 895 -22.85 -30.57 -0.62
N THR A 896 -23.16 -30.03 0.49
CA THR A 896 -23.09 -28.59 0.71
C THR A 896 -21.63 -28.20 0.80
N ARG A 897 -21.14 -27.54 -0.22
CA ARG A 897 -19.92 -26.76 -0.14
C ARG A 897 -20.22 -25.57 0.77
N THR A 898 -19.66 -25.60 1.96
CA THR A 898 -19.57 -24.44 2.80
C THR A 898 -18.28 -23.71 2.43
N ASP A 899 -18.39 -22.65 1.65
CA ASP A 899 -17.32 -21.68 1.54
C ASP A 899 -17.25 -20.97 2.90
N ALA A 900 -16.33 -21.42 3.74
CA ALA A 900 -16.01 -20.71 4.96
C ALA A 900 -15.21 -19.46 4.57
N GLN A 901 -15.91 -18.39 4.36
CA GLN A 901 -15.28 -17.06 4.31
C GLN A 901 -15.03 -16.61 5.73
N ALA A 902 -13.77 -16.36 6.06
CA ALA A 902 -13.43 -15.60 7.24
C ALA A 902 -13.93 -14.17 7.01
N SER A 903 -15.12 -13.87 7.52
CA SER A 903 -15.63 -12.52 7.52
C SER A 903 -14.88 -11.72 8.57
N GLY A 904 -13.90 -10.97 8.12
CA GLY A 904 -13.42 -9.82 8.85
C GLY A 904 -14.48 -8.75 8.88
N CYS A 905 -14.30 -7.76 9.73
CA CYS A 905 -15.17 -6.59 9.82
C CYS A 905 -15.85 -6.25 8.51
N ALA A 906 -17.05 -5.81 8.60
CA ALA A 906 -17.96 -5.44 7.51
C ALA A 906 -17.44 -4.35 6.54
N CYS A 907 -16.15 -4.27 6.36
CA CYS A 907 -15.53 -3.57 5.26
C CYS A 907 -15.64 -4.48 4.05
N ALA A 908 -16.78 -4.41 3.43
CA ALA A 908 -17.20 -5.25 2.33
C ALA A 908 -16.12 -5.40 1.26
N THR A 909 -15.36 -6.45 1.37
CA THR A 909 -14.47 -6.90 0.31
C THR A 909 -14.97 -8.22 -0.27
N HIS A 910 -16.24 -8.32 -0.56
CA HIS A 910 -16.77 -9.45 -1.29
C HIS A 910 -17.17 -9.04 -2.70
N PRO A 911 -16.41 -9.44 -3.70
CA PRO A 911 -16.91 -9.42 -5.06
C PRO A 911 -17.96 -10.55 -5.22
N GLY A 912 -19.18 -10.16 -5.59
CA GLY A 912 -20.08 -11.04 -6.27
C GLY A 912 -21.15 -11.78 -5.47
N ARG A 913 -21.85 -11.11 -4.52
CA ARG A 913 -23.24 -11.48 -4.25
C ARG A 913 -24.12 -10.25 -4.30
N PRO A 914 -25.24 -10.27 -5.00
CA PRO A 914 -26.24 -9.22 -4.83
C PRO A 914 -26.77 -9.35 -3.39
N VAL A 915 -26.31 -8.48 -2.52
CA VAL A 915 -26.88 -8.34 -1.18
C VAL A 915 -28.22 -7.66 -1.36
N GLY A 916 -29.29 -8.31 -0.91
CA GLY A 916 -30.61 -7.71 -0.92
C GLY A 916 -30.61 -6.41 -0.11
N PRO A 917 -31.52 -5.47 -0.38
CA PRO A 917 -31.50 -4.10 0.16
C PRO A 917 -31.60 -3.98 1.67
N VAL A 918 -31.66 -5.08 2.41
CA VAL A 918 -31.88 -5.08 3.87
C VAL A 918 -30.58 -5.10 4.67
N SER A 919 -29.47 -5.65 4.14
CA SER A 919 -28.19 -5.77 4.89
C SER A 919 -27.41 -4.45 4.99
N TRP A 920 -27.62 -3.53 4.06
CA TRP A 920 -26.92 -2.25 4.01
C TRP A 920 -27.40 -1.17 4.97
N LEU A 921 -28.59 -1.39 5.57
CA LEU A 921 -29.13 -0.50 6.60
C LEU A 921 -28.48 -0.70 7.98
N ALA A 922 -27.83 -1.82 8.20
CA ALA A 922 -27.24 -2.14 9.49
C ALA A 922 -25.88 -1.46 9.72
N VAL A 923 -25.00 -1.40 8.71
CA VAL A 923 -23.67 -0.81 8.86
C VAL A 923 -23.69 0.71 9.06
N PRO A 924 -24.49 1.48 8.32
CA PRO A 924 -24.68 2.90 8.61
C PRO A 924 -25.32 3.14 9.98
N ALA A 925 -26.27 2.28 10.39
CA ALA A 925 -26.88 2.39 11.69
C ALA A 925 -25.90 2.15 12.84
N LEU A 926 -24.91 1.28 12.64
CA LEU A 926 -23.91 0.95 13.63
C LEU A 926 -22.89 2.08 13.82
N LEU A 927 -22.39 2.65 12.73
CA LEU A 927 -21.52 3.82 12.75
C LEU A 927 -22.23 5.03 13.37
N LEU A 928 -23.50 5.21 13.06
CA LEU A 928 -24.34 6.25 13.59
C LEU A 928 -24.66 6.07 15.07
N TRP A 929 -24.90 4.83 15.50
CA TRP A 929 -25.14 4.52 16.90
C TRP A 929 -23.87 4.72 17.74
N ARG A 930 -22.71 4.32 17.25
CA ARG A 930 -21.40 4.52 17.90
C ARG A 930 -21.09 6.02 18.07
N ARG A 931 -21.33 6.86 17.07
CA ARG A 931 -21.17 8.32 17.19
C ARG A 931 -22.19 8.94 18.18
N ARG A 932 -23.44 8.50 18.13
CA ARG A 932 -24.47 9.01 19.05
C ARG A 932 -24.16 8.68 20.52
N ASN A 933 -23.59 7.53 20.78
CA ASN A 933 -23.18 7.15 22.14
C ASN A 933 -21.89 7.86 22.60
N ARG A 934 -20.99 8.20 21.68
CA ARG A 934 -19.81 9.01 21.97
C ARG A 934 -20.20 10.41 22.45
N HIS A 935 -21.11 11.07 21.77
CA HIS A 935 -21.62 12.36 22.21
C HIS A 935 -22.37 12.28 23.56
N LYS A 936 -23.01 11.16 23.88
CA LYS A 936 -23.63 10.99 25.18
C LYS A 936 -22.62 10.76 26.30
N SER A 937 -21.52 10.08 26.05
CA SER A 937 -20.45 9.91 27.06
C SER A 937 -19.65 11.19 27.29
N GLU A 938 -19.43 11.98 26.25
CA GLU A 938 -18.76 13.28 26.38
C GLU A 938 -19.61 14.33 27.11
N SER A 939 -20.94 14.28 26.94
CA SER A 939 -21.82 15.20 27.70
C SER A 939 -21.97 14.86 29.18
N ILE A 940 -21.55 13.68 29.65
CA ILE A 940 -21.57 13.27 31.05
C ILE A 940 -20.24 13.65 31.77
N SER A 941 -19.15 13.93 31.05
CA SER A 941 -17.86 14.27 31.64
C SER A 941 -17.67 15.74 32.05
N LEU A 942 -18.63 16.63 31.76
CA LEU A 942 -18.62 18.04 32.16
C LEU A 942 -19.29 18.28 33.52
N ARG A 943 -18.89 17.58 34.57
CA ARG A 943 -19.09 18.07 35.94
C ARG A 943 -17.81 18.75 36.41
N PRO A 944 -17.90 19.97 36.97
CA PRO A 944 -16.72 20.68 37.46
C PRO A 944 -16.09 19.93 38.64
N LYS A 945 -14.81 19.69 38.57
CA LYS A 945 -14.00 19.21 39.71
C LYS A 945 -14.09 20.21 40.85
N PRO A 946 -14.28 19.74 42.08
CA PRO A 946 -14.12 20.60 43.25
C PRO A 946 -12.63 21.05 43.38
N PRO A 947 -12.36 22.24 43.91
CA PRO A 947 -11.00 22.75 44.06
C PRO A 947 -10.19 21.88 45.03
N SER A 948 -8.97 21.54 44.64
CA SER A 948 -7.99 20.87 45.50
C SER A 948 -7.62 21.73 46.70
N PRO A 949 -7.51 21.17 47.93
CA PRO A 949 -7.00 21.91 49.07
C PRO A 949 -5.50 22.13 48.91
N SER A 950 -5.10 23.40 49.06
CA SER A 950 -3.72 23.85 49.28
C SER A 950 -3.26 23.40 50.67
N TYR A 951 -2.15 22.68 50.73
CA TYR A 951 -1.35 22.49 51.93
C TYR A 951 -0.09 23.37 51.87
N PRO A 952 0.33 23.84 53.06
CA PRO A 952 1.37 24.88 53.21
C PRO A 952 2.76 24.43 52.83
#